data_ef0a2a76c2a9880b5783319be262b0d6
#
_entry.id   ef0a2a76c2a9880b5783319be262b0d6
#
_cell.length_a   1.000
_cell.length_b   1.000
_cell.length_c   1.000
_cell.angle_alpha   90.00
_cell.angle_beta   90.00
_cell.angle_gamma   90.00
#
_symmetry.space_group_name_H-M   'P 1'
#
loop_
_entity.id
_entity.type
_entity.pdbx_description
1 polymer ?
#
loop_
_entity_poly.entity_id
_entity_poly.type
_entity_poly.pdbx_seq_one_letter_code
_entity_poly.pdbx_strand_id
1 'polypeptide(L)'
;MAARHSRKLLRPLLYTSAAAAAGAGVLYISYRPRNIPGLEAPAVPPPGYREGKLVPPSFPSIKSRLDQIQDLKRSNDEEEYDLLIIGAGATGAGIALDAATRGLKVAVVERDDFSSGTSSKSTKLVHGGVRYLEKAVWELDYNQYALVKEALRERKYFLNTAPHLSSWLPIMVPVQKWWQAPYFWAGTKAYDFLAGSEGIETSYFLTKSKAIDAFPMLKRDDIIGAMVYYDGAHNDSRMNVSLAMTAALYGTTVVNHLEVTGLNKDASGKLCGARAKDLVTEKNGEVAQEFNIRAKGVINATGPFSDSIRKMDEPDVKEIVAPSAGVHIILPGYFSPSNMGLIDPSTSDGRVIFFLPPEIEAQPQPTEKDINWILSEIRGYIAPDITVDRSDVLAAWSGIRPLVRDPKVKNSEALVRNHLVTVSQSGLLTCAGGKWTTYRQMAEEAVDEAINVFKLKPRQLSTLPDISGVGGSGLVADGAVLDGSCQTHQVRLIGAHGFSKTLFINLIQHFGLETDVAKHLTESYGDRSWQVAALSSPTSERFPVRGCRISPMYPFIDGEVRYAVRHEYAQTAVDVIARRTRLAFLNAEAALESLPTVIDLMGEELEWSTARKDLEWKDSLTFLSSMGLPKSFMGLSRRDVQNGRVKQVDDAERATFSRNEPPADMIESDKRATTAAPAAPAATPSLN
;
A
#
# COMPACT_ATOMS: atom_id res chain seq x y z
N MET A 1 60.67 -25.83 33.78
CA MET A 1 59.88 -26.27 32.59
C MET A 1 58.36 -26.05 32.80
N ALA A 2 57.79 -26.05 33.95
CA ALA A 2 56.33 -25.88 34.22
C ALA A 2 55.74 -24.48 33.80
N ALA A 3 56.50 -23.39 33.91
CA ALA A 3 56.02 -22.03 33.61
C ALA A 3 55.89 -21.70 32.12
N ARG A 4 56.47 -22.52 31.23
CA ARG A 4 56.33 -22.35 29.74
C ARG A 4 55.10 -23.07 29.18
N HIS A 5 54.59 -24.10 29.83
CA HIS A 5 53.39 -24.82 29.39
C HIS A 5 52.09 -24.11 29.78
N SER A 6 52.04 -23.42 30.91
CA SER A 6 50.88 -22.67 31.34
C SER A 6 50.57 -21.46 30.42
N ARG A 7 51.60 -20.81 29.87
CA ARG A 7 51.41 -19.70 28.91
C ARG A 7 50.90 -20.10 27.54
N LYS A 8 51.10 -21.38 27.11
CA LYS A 8 50.60 -21.88 25.83
C LYS A 8 49.11 -22.27 25.89
N LEU A 9 48.61 -22.60 27.07
CA LEU A 9 47.18 -22.92 27.28
C LEU A 9 46.35 -21.66 27.67
N LEU A 10 46.96 -20.63 28.27
CA LEU A 10 46.27 -19.38 28.61
C LEU A 10 45.94 -18.50 27.38
N ARG A 11 46.74 -18.54 26.31
CA ARG A 11 46.48 -17.75 25.11
C ARG A 11 45.21 -18.16 24.36
N PRO A 12 44.97 -19.42 24.02
CA PRO A 12 43.69 -19.80 23.38
C PRO A 12 42.48 -19.56 24.27
N LEU A 13 42.60 -19.73 25.60
CA LEU A 13 41.52 -19.42 26.54
C LEU A 13 41.21 -17.92 26.61
N LEU A 14 42.23 -17.05 26.53
CA LEU A 14 42.06 -15.60 26.46
C LEU A 14 41.44 -15.14 25.14
N TYR A 15 41.78 -15.76 24.03
CA TYR A 15 41.20 -15.47 22.72
C TYR A 15 39.74 -16.00 22.63
N THR A 16 39.45 -17.15 23.18
CA THR A 16 38.06 -17.65 23.23
C THR A 16 37.18 -16.87 24.18
N SER A 17 37.71 -16.42 25.32
CA SER A 17 36.96 -15.53 26.22
C SER A 17 36.78 -14.12 25.68
N ALA A 18 37.77 -13.57 24.96
CA ALA A 18 37.64 -12.28 24.27
C ALA A 18 36.65 -12.35 23.09
N ALA A 19 36.67 -13.46 22.33
CA ALA A 19 35.69 -13.72 21.27
C ALA A 19 34.27 -13.95 21.82
N ALA A 20 34.14 -14.65 22.94
CA ALA A 20 32.87 -14.84 23.63
C ALA A 20 32.34 -13.52 24.25
N ALA A 21 33.24 -12.69 24.81
CA ALA A 21 32.87 -11.35 25.35
C ALA A 21 32.51 -10.39 24.23
N ALA A 22 33.20 -10.43 23.08
CA ALA A 22 32.85 -9.66 21.90
C ALA A 22 31.51 -10.14 21.29
N GLY A 23 31.29 -11.46 21.23
CA GLY A 23 30.03 -12.06 20.80
C GLY A 23 28.88 -11.73 21.74
N ALA A 24 29.10 -11.78 23.05
CA ALA A 24 28.12 -11.38 24.06
C ALA A 24 27.86 -9.86 24.04
N GLY A 25 28.88 -9.03 23.77
CA GLY A 25 28.73 -7.59 23.57
C GLY A 25 27.90 -7.25 22.34
N VAL A 26 28.16 -7.95 21.23
CA VAL A 26 27.35 -7.82 19.99
C VAL A 26 25.91 -8.29 20.23
N LEU A 27 25.72 -9.42 20.94
CA LEU A 27 24.39 -9.91 21.34
C LEU A 27 23.69 -8.93 22.29
N TYR A 28 24.38 -8.35 23.25
CA TYR A 28 23.83 -7.39 24.21
C TYR A 28 23.44 -6.07 23.53
N ILE A 29 24.26 -5.56 22.59
CA ILE A 29 23.95 -4.36 21.79
C ILE A 29 22.77 -4.67 20.83
N SER A 30 22.67 -5.89 20.33
CA SER A 30 21.57 -6.34 19.46
C SER A 30 20.25 -6.56 20.22
N TYR A 31 20.32 -6.81 21.54
CA TYR A 31 19.13 -7.11 22.36
C TYR A 31 18.55 -5.88 23.08
N ARG A 32 19.19 -4.73 23.07
CA ARG A 32 18.56 -3.53 23.57
C ARG A 32 17.45 -3.11 22.60
N PRO A 33 16.19 -3.01 23.07
CA PRO A 33 15.16 -2.31 22.30
C PRO A 33 15.70 -0.90 22.03
N ARG A 34 16.01 -0.62 20.78
CA ARG A 34 16.45 0.71 20.40
C ARG A 34 15.21 1.58 20.44
N ASN A 35 15.11 2.45 21.45
CA ASN A 35 14.28 3.62 21.36
C ASN A 35 14.81 4.41 20.14
N ILE A 36 14.11 4.31 19.02
CA ILE A 36 14.42 5.10 17.84
C ILE A 36 13.97 6.52 18.19
N PRO A 37 14.89 7.50 18.37
CA PRO A 37 14.49 8.86 18.64
C PRO A 37 13.58 9.33 17.48
N GLY A 38 12.39 9.81 17.80
CA GLY A 38 11.40 10.26 16.81
C GLY A 38 10.30 9.26 16.45
N LEU A 39 10.32 8.02 16.97
CA LEU A 39 9.20 7.08 16.86
C LEU A 39 8.15 7.26 17.97
N GLU A 40 8.47 8.02 19.01
CA GLU A 40 7.42 8.53 19.88
C GLU A 40 6.69 9.62 19.07
N ALA A 41 5.52 9.24 18.51
CA ALA A 41 4.59 10.25 18.07
C ALA A 41 4.45 11.27 19.22
N PRO A 42 4.61 12.58 18.98
CA PRO A 42 4.35 13.55 20.02
C PRO A 42 2.99 13.20 20.59
N ALA A 43 2.90 13.09 21.91
CA ALA A 43 1.66 12.76 22.58
C ALA A 43 0.63 13.76 22.08
N VAL A 44 -0.31 13.30 21.24
CA VAL A 44 -1.42 14.13 20.83
C VAL A 44 -2.11 14.52 22.10
N PRO A 45 -2.31 15.80 22.35
CA PRO A 45 -3.12 16.19 23.49
C PRO A 45 -4.44 15.43 23.37
N PRO A 46 -4.89 14.76 24.43
CA PRO A 46 -6.15 14.05 24.37
C PRO A 46 -7.21 15.00 23.87
N PRO A 47 -8.17 14.54 23.05
CA PRO A 47 -9.24 15.38 22.54
C PRO A 47 -9.78 16.20 23.69
N GLY A 48 -9.83 17.54 23.50
CA GLY A 48 -10.13 18.47 24.59
C GLY A 48 -11.49 18.16 25.20
N TYR A 49 -11.54 17.91 26.51
CA TYR A 49 -12.80 17.84 27.22
C TYR A 49 -13.24 19.28 27.55
N ARG A 50 -14.38 19.69 27.04
CA ARG A 50 -15.06 20.91 27.47
C ARG A 50 -16.34 20.51 28.19
N GLU A 51 -16.53 20.97 29.43
CA GLU A 51 -17.73 20.70 30.23
C GLU A 51 -18.07 19.21 30.37
N GLY A 52 -17.05 18.34 30.47
CA GLY A 52 -17.23 16.90 30.57
C GLY A 52 -17.60 16.19 29.25
N LYS A 53 -17.66 16.93 28.13
CA LYS A 53 -17.91 16.38 26.81
C LYS A 53 -16.63 16.37 26.00
N LEU A 54 -16.40 15.26 25.29
CA LEU A 54 -15.31 15.13 24.34
C LEU A 54 -15.59 16.07 23.15
N VAL A 55 -14.63 16.94 22.82
CA VAL A 55 -14.68 17.78 21.62
C VAL A 55 -13.81 17.10 20.55
N PRO A 56 -14.41 16.60 19.47
CA PRO A 56 -13.64 16.05 18.35
C PRO A 56 -12.66 17.08 17.78
N PRO A 57 -11.50 16.65 17.25
CA PRO A 57 -10.56 17.56 16.61
C PRO A 57 -11.22 18.23 15.39
N SER A 58 -10.89 19.49 15.17
CA SER A 58 -11.30 20.23 13.97
C SER A 58 -10.15 20.24 12.97
N PHE A 59 -10.39 19.83 11.75
CA PHE A 59 -9.38 19.73 10.70
C PHE A 59 -9.57 20.79 9.63
N PRO A 60 -8.48 21.32 9.01
CA PRO A 60 -8.58 22.23 7.90
C PRO A 60 -9.30 21.57 6.71
N SER A 61 -10.12 22.34 6.04
CA SER A 61 -10.85 21.90 4.85
C SER A 61 -9.96 21.97 3.60
N ILE A 62 -10.11 20.97 2.73
CA ILE A 62 -9.55 21.00 1.37
C ILE A 62 -10.57 21.66 0.44
N LYS A 63 -10.12 22.43 -0.56
CA LYS A 63 -11.00 22.99 -1.60
C LYS A 63 -11.75 21.86 -2.30
N SER A 64 -12.98 22.14 -2.74
CA SER A 64 -13.72 21.15 -3.54
C SER A 64 -13.00 20.85 -4.87
N ARG A 65 -13.26 19.66 -5.45
CA ARG A 65 -12.71 19.31 -6.77
C ARG A 65 -13.08 20.34 -7.85
N LEU A 66 -14.30 20.87 -7.79
CA LEU A 66 -14.76 21.89 -8.74
C LEU A 66 -13.99 23.20 -8.57
N ASP A 67 -13.73 23.64 -7.33
CA ASP A 67 -12.90 24.83 -7.08
C ASP A 67 -11.48 24.62 -7.60
N GLN A 68 -10.90 23.42 -7.42
CA GLN A 68 -9.59 23.06 -7.96
C GLN A 68 -9.56 23.15 -9.51
N ILE A 69 -10.61 22.68 -10.20
CA ILE A 69 -10.75 22.83 -11.66
C ILE A 69 -10.85 24.31 -12.06
N GLN A 70 -11.57 25.11 -11.29
CA GLN A 70 -11.65 26.56 -11.55
C GLN A 70 -10.28 27.23 -11.38
N ASP A 71 -9.50 26.84 -10.39
CA ASP A 71 -8.13 27.35 -10.21
C ASP A 71 -7.25 26.98 -11.42
N LEU A 72 -7.37 25.76 -11.97
CA LEU A 72 -6.66 25.38 -13.20
C LEU A 72 -7.08 26.24 -14.40
N LYS A 73 -8.38 26.48 -14.59
CA LYS A 73 -8.91 27.29 -15.69
C LYS A 73 -8.53 28.77 -15.60
N ARG A 74 -8.26 29.28 -14.40
CA ARG A 74 -7.83 30.67 -14.19
C ARG A 74 -6.34 30.88 -14.47
N SER A 75 -5.56 29.81 -14.67
CA SER A 75 -4.14 29.93 -14.96
C SER A 75 -3.93 30.66 -16.30
N ASN A 76 -3.12 31.72 -16.29
CA ASN A 76 -2.77 32.54 -17.45
C ASN A 76 -1.32 33.01 -17.34
N ASP A 77 -0.88 33.93 -18.19
CA ASP A 77 0.50 34.41 -18.20
C ASP A 77 0.91 35.19 -16.93
N GLU A 78 -0.05 35.75 -16.19
CA GLU A 78 0.21 36.48 -14.94
C GLU A 78 0.15 35.57 -13.71
N GLU A 79 -0.75 34.55 -13.75
CA GLU A 79 -1.00 33.62 -12.64
C GLU A 79 -0.63 32.17 -12.96
N GLU A 80 0.41 31.95 -13.78
CA GLU A 80 0.85 30.61 -14.15
C GLU A 80 1.35 29.81 -12.92
N TYR A 81 1.29 28.48 -13.04
CA TYR A 81 1.91 27.57 -12.08
C TYR A 81 3.43 27.56 -12.26
N ASP A 82 4.16 27.33 -11.18
CA ASP A 82 5.59 27.06 -11.27
C ASP A 82 5.80 25.68 -11.89
N LEU A 83 4.98 24.68 -11.48
CA LEU A 83 5.05 23.31 -12.00
C LEU A 83 3.64 22.75 -12.26
N LEU A 84 3.47 22.12 -13.42
CA LEU A 84 2.36 21.23 -13.76
C LEU A 84 2.87 19.79 -13.78
N ILE A 85 2.32 18.94 -12.94
CA ILE A 85 2.66 17.52 -12.82
C ILE A 85 1.55 16.69 -13.47
N ILE A 86 1.91 15.83 -14.42
CA ILE A 86 0.99 14.92 -15.12
C ILE A 86 1.15 13.54 -14.52
N GLY A 87 0.08 13.01 -13.90
CA GLY A 87 0.04 11.75 -13.18
C GLY A 87 0.17 11.94 -11.66
N ALA A 88 -0.81 11.46 -10.90
CA ALA A 88 -0.85 11.52 -9.43
C ALA A 88 -0.71 10.13 -8.78
N GLY A 89 0.17 9.29 -9.35
CA GLY A 89 0.70 8.12 -8.68
C GLY A 89 1.70 8.51 -7.57
N ALA A 90 2.35 7.53 -6.94
CA ALA A 90 3.30 7.75 -5.85
C ALA A 90 4.38 8.79 -6.17
N THR A 91 4.92 8.74 -7.39
CA THR A 91 5.94 9.68 -7.87
C THR A 91 5.37 11.09 -8.01
N GLY A 92 4.27 11.25 -8.74
CA GLY A 92 3.69 12.58 -8.99
C GLY A 92 3.11 13.23 -7.75
N ALA A 93 2.42 12.47 -6.89
CA ALA A 93 1.95 12.97 -5.59
C ALA A 93 3.11 13.33 -4.65
N GLY A 94 4.19 12.56 -4.69
CA GLY A 94 5.43 12.86 -3.96
C GLY A 94 6.10 14.15 -4.45
N ILE A 95 6.22 14.33 -5.78
CA ILE A 95 6.75 15.56 -6.41
C ILE A 95 5.87 16.76 -6.04
N ALA A 96 4.54 16.60 -6.08
CA ALA A 96 3.61 17.67 -5.72
C ALA A 96 3.78 18.10 -4.26
N LEU A 97 3.92 17.14 -3.34
CA LEU A 97 4.14 17.42 -1.91
C LEU A 97 5.50 18.09 -1.68
N ASP A 98 6.56 17.59 -2.30
CA ASP A 98 7.90 18.16 -2.13
C ASP A 98 7.96 19.60 -2.68
N ALA A 99 7.48 19.83 -3.88
CA ALA A 99 7.46 21.15 -4.48
C ALA A 99 6.60 22.16 -3.69
N ALA A 100 5.42 21.74 -3.19
CA ALA A 100 4.57 22.58 -2.35
C ALA A 100 5.23 22.97 -1.02
N THR A 101 5.91 22.00 -0.37
CA THR A 101 6.62 22.28 0.89
C THR A 101 7.85 23.13 0.72
N ARG A 102 8.36 23.26 -0.49
CA ARG A 102 9.41 24.26 -0.88
C ARG A 102 8.80 25.59 -1.31
N GLY A 103 7.49 25.79 -1.22
CA GLY A 103 6.81 27.06 -1.50
C GLY A 103 6.62 27.36 -2.98
N LEU A 104 6.65 26.37 -3.86
CA LEU A 104 6.31 26.49 -5.27
C LEU A 104 4.78 26.46 -5.47
N LYS A 105 4.26 27.15 -6.49
CA LYS A 105 2.86 27.09 -6.93
C LYS A 105 2.70 25.90 -7.87
N VAL A 106 2.03 24.84 -7.40
CA VAL A 106 2.01 23.53 -8.05
C VAL A 106 0.60 23.12 -8.44
N ALA A 107 0.46 22.50 -9.62
CA ALA A 107 -0.72 21.74 -10.02
C ALA A 107 -0.34 20.30 -10.32
N VAL A 108 -1.17 19.34 -9.90
CA VAL A 108 -1.07 17.93 -10.29
C VAL A 108 -2.40 17.44 -10.83
N VAL A 109 -2.36 16.77 -11.98
CA VAL A 109 -3.54 16.27 -12.68
C VAL A 109 -3.40 14.77 -12.94
N GLU A 110 -4.48 14.03 -12.72
CA GLU A 110 -4.55 12.59 -12.88
C GLU A 110 -5.73 12.23 -13.79
N ARG A 111 -5.45 11.40 -14.81
CA ARG A 111 -6.46 11.00 -15.79
C ARG A 111 -7.60 10.17 -15.17
N ASP A 112 -7.24 9.23 -14.33
CA ASP A 112 -8.21 8.38 -13.64
C ASP A 112 -8.35 8.86 -12.18
N ASP A 113 -8.18 7.99 -11.21
CA ASP A 113 -8.13 8.38 -9.81
C ASP A 113 -6.70 8.27 -9.24
N PHE A 114 -6.44 8.90 -8.10
CA PHE A 114 -5.19 8.74 -7.37
C PHE A 114 -4.90 7.27 -7.14
N SER A 115 -3.67 6.85 -7.43
CA SER A 115 -3.28 5.44 -7.31
C SER A 115 -3.95 4.47 -8.30
N SER A 116 -4.57 4.93 -9.36
CA SER A 116 -5.24 4.06 -10.35
C SER A 116 -4.27 3.15 -11.11
N GLY A 117 -3.03 3.58 -11.28
CA GLY A 117 -1.96 2.86 -11.97
C GLY A 117 -1.18 1.89 -11.06
N THR A 118 0.11 1.75 -11.30
CA THR A 118 1.04 0.86 -10.55
C THR A 118 1.10 1.16 -9.04
N SER A 119 0.74 2.37 -8.63
CA SER A 119 0.88 2.82 -7.24
C SER A 119 -0.07 2.14 -6.26
N SER A 120 -1.21 1.60 -6.70
CA SER A 120 -2.07 0.72 -5.90
C SER A 120 -1.72 -0.76 -6.07
N LYS A 121 -0.66 -1.09 -6.73
CA LYS A 121 -0.34 -2.37 -7.35
C LYS A 121 1.03 -2.88 -6.94
N SER A 122 1.51 -2.44 -5.76
CA SER A 122 2.79 -2.82 -5.19
C SER A 122 2.70 -4.13 -4.38
N THR A 123 3.79 -4.75 -4.06
CA THR A 123 3.84 -5.88 -3.11
C THR A 123 3.60 -5.45 -1.65
N LYS A 124 3.20 -4.20 -1.39
CA LYS A 124 3.01 -3.58 -0.06
C LYS A 124 4.24 -3.62 0.84
N LEU A 125 5.35 -4.11 0.35
CA LEU A 125 6.61 -4.12 1.09
C LEU A 125 7.39 -2.83 0.84
N VAL A 126 7.77 -2.18 1.94
CA VAL A 126 8.80 -1.14 1.96
C VAL A 126 10.13 -1.84 2.21
N HIS A 127 10.64 -2.45 1.13
CA HIS A 127 11.71 -3.43 1.18
C HIS A 127 13.08 -2.76 1.13
N GLY A 128 13.91 -2.97 2.15
CA GLY A 128 15.29 -2.49 2.19
C GLY A 128 16.26 -3.24 1.27
N GLY A 129 15.83 -4.33 0.62
CA GLY A 129 16.58 -4.96 -0.45
C GLY A 129 17.63 -6.01 -0.02
N VAL A 130 17.32 -6.89 0.92
CA VAL A 130 18.25 -7.95 1.37
C VAL A 130 18.87 -8.76 0.21
N ARG A 131 18.12 -9.01 -0.88
CA ARG A 131 18.63 -9.69 -2.08
C ARG A 131 19.61 -8.85 -2.91
N TYR A 132 19.48 -7.53 -2.88
CA TYR A 132 20.43 -6.63 -3.52
C TYR A 132 21.74 -6.59 -2.73
N LEU A 133 21.66 -6.74 -1.41
CA LEU A 133 22.85 -6.88 -0.57
C LEU A 133 23.63 -8.15 -0.91
N GLU A 134 22.93 -9.28 -1.10
CA GLU A 134 23.53 -10.53 -1.57
C GLU A 134 24.30 -10.33 -2.87
N LYS A 135 23.68 -9.69 -3.87
CA LYS A 135 24.33 -9.34 -5.14
C LYS A 135 25.50 -8.39 -4.97
N ALA A 136 25.33 -7.35 -4.16
CA ALA A 136 26.39 -6.38 -3.87
C ALA A 136 27.65 -7.05 -3.32
N VAL A 137 27.47 -8.05 -2.45
CA VAL A 137 28.59 -8.82 -1.85
C VAL A 137 29.23 -9.75 -2.87
N TRP A 138 28.43 -10.57 -3.59
CA TRP A 138 28.98 -11.57 -4.50
C TRP A 138 29.51 -11.01 -5.80
N GLU A 139 28.90 -9.94 -6.33
CA GLU A 139 29.29 -9.30 -7.58
C GLU A 139 30.22 -8.10 -7.36
N LEU A 140 30.50 -7.74 -6.08
CA LEU A 140 31.26 -6.54 -5.68
C LEU A 140 30.72 -5.26 -6.32
N ASP A 141 29.38 -5.19 -6.48
CA ASP A 141 28.69 -4.06 -7.12
C ASP A 141 28.34 -2.98 -6.10
N TYR A 142 29.09 -1.88 -6.14
CA TYR A 142 28.87 -0.73 -5.27
C TYR A 142 27.50 -0.07 -5.49
N ASN A 143 26.95 -0.11 -6.70
CA ASN A 143 25.64 0.49 -6.99
C ASN A 143 24.53 -0.27 -6.27
N GLN A 144 24.61 -1.60 -6.19
CA GLN A 144 23.65 -2.41 -5.43
C GLN A 144 23.76 -2.12 -3.92
N TYR A 145 24.99 -1.92 -3.41
CA TYR A 145 25.21 -1.53 -2.02
C TYR A 145 24.60 -0.15 -1.71
N ALA A 146 24.85 0.86 -2.57
CA ALA A 146 24.29 2.20 -2.42
C ALA A 146 22.75 2.17 -2.44
N LEU A 147 22.16 1.38 -3.34
CA LEU A 147 20.70 1.19 -3.43
C LEU A 147 20.10 0.60 -2.14
N VAL A 148 20.78 -0.37 -1.50
CA VAL A 148 20.33 -0.93 -0.21
C VAL A 148 20.36 0.12 0.88
N LYS A 149 21.46 0.90 0.98
CA LYS A 149 21.62 1.95 1.98
C LYS A 149 20.56 3.04 1.83
N GLU A 150 20.28 3.45 0.60
CA GLU A 150 19.21 4.40 0.27
C GLU A 150 17.83 3.84 0.68
N ALA A 151 17.52 2.61 0.27
CA ALA A 151 16.25 1.97 0.58
C ALA A 151 16.01 1.82 2.10
N LEU A 152 17.04 1.54 2.89
CA LEU A 152 16.96 1.46 4.35
C LEU A 152 16.64 2.83 4.98
N ARG A 153 17.29 3.90 4.48
CA ARG A 153 17.02 5.28 4.90
C ARG A 153 15.61 5.71 4.56
N GLU A 154 15.19 5.52 3.31
CA GLU A 154 13.85 5.88 2.85
C GLU A 154 12.76 5.07 3.58
N ARG A 155 13.01 3.79 3.90
CA ARG A 155 12.12 2.97 4.73
C ARG A 155 11.85 3.61 6.09
N LYS A 156 12.87 4.16 6.75
CA LYS A 156 12.69 4.87 8.03
C LYS A 156 11.81 6.11 7.87
N TYR A 157 12.09 6.94 6.87
CA TYR A 157 11.28 8.12 6.60
C TYR A 157 9.82 7.74 6.33
N PHE A 158 9.61 6.71 5.54
CA PHE A 158 8.30 6.19 5.21
C PHE A 158 7.49 5.80 6.44
N LEU A 159 8.09 5.03 7.36
CA LEU A 159 7.45 4.60 8.61
C LEU A 159 7.16 5.77 9.55
N ASN A 160 7.97 6.83 9.52
CA ASN A 160 7.80 8.01 10.38
C ASN A 160 6.74 8.98 9.84
N THR A 161 6.66 9.16 8.53
CA THR A 161 5.74 10.13 7.91
C THR A 161 4.28 9.67 7.93
N ALA A 162 4.04 8.35 7.90
CA ALA A 162 2.70 7.77 7.89
C ALA A 162 2.58 6.52 8.80
N PRO A 163 2.73 6.68 10.13
CA PRO A 163 2.76 5.55 11.07
C PRO A 163 1.44 4.78 11.17
N HIS A 164 0.33 5.36 10.75
CA HIS A 164 -0.98 4.70 10.68
C HIS A 164 -1.14 3.82 9.44
N LEU A 165 -0.45 4.13 8.33
CA LEU A 165 -0.52 3.41 7.06
C LEU A 165 0.63 2.45 6.86
N SER A 166 1.59 2.42 7.76
CA SER A 166 2.79 1.60 7.64
C SER A 166 3.08 0.87 8.94
N SER A 167 3.63 -0.32 8.82
CA SER A 167 3.96 -1.18 9.96
C SER A 167 5.25 -1.95 9.72
N TRP A 168 5.77 -2.54 10.79
CA TRP A 168 6.88 -3.47 10.70
C TRP A 168 6.32 -4.87 10.40
N LEU A 169 6.89 -5.51 9.42
CA LEU A 169 6.51 -6.85 9.04
C LEU A 169 7.70 -7.79 9.23
N PRO A 170 7.64 -8.74 10.19
CA PRO A 170 8.58 -9.84 10.22
C PRO A 170 8.34 -10.74 9.01
N ILE A 171 9.43 -11.15 8.37
CA ILE A 171 9.39 -11.99 7.18
C ILE A 171 10.17 -13.27 7.47
N MET A 172 9.49 -14.40 7.34
CA MET A 172 10.05 -15.71 7.55
C MET A 172 10.63 -16.26 6.25
N VAL A 173 11.87 -16.75 6.31
CA VAL A 173 12.56 -17.47 5.23
C VAL A 173 12.77 -18.91 5.70
N PRO A 174 12.05 -19.91 5.18
CA PRO A 174 12.24 -21.30 5.56
C PRO A 174 13.64 -21.80 5.25
N VAL A 175 14.20 -22.60 6.15
CA VAL A 175 15.52 -23.24 6.03
C VAL A 175 15.30 -24.73 5.86
N GLN A 176 15.62 -25.24 4.69
CA GLN A 176 15.45 -26.68 4.33
C GLN A 176 16.76 -27.46 4.42
N LYS A 177 17.90 -26.79 4.21
CA LYS A 177 19.23 -27.43 4.23
C LYS A 177 20.06 -26.84 5.36
N TRP A 178 20.83 -27.68 6.06
CA TRP A 178 21.61 -27.28 7.22
C TRP A 178 22.58 -26.11 6.97
N TRP A 179 23.18 -26.04 5.77
CA TRP A 179 24.11 -24.98 5.38
C TRP A 179 23.42 -23.64 5.11
N GLN A 180 22.13 -23.63 4.82
CA GLN A 180 21.36 -22.39 4.62
C GLN A 180 21.22 -21.59 5.93
N ALA A 181 21.18 -22.27 7.08
CA ALA A 181 21.03 -21.61 8.37
C ALA A 181 22.17 -20.60 8.67
N PRO A 182 23.47 -21.01 8.66
CA PRO A 182 24.57 -20.06 8.84
C PRO A 182 24.66 -19.03 7.69
N TYR A 183 24.33 -19.41 6.47
CA TYR A 183 24.34 -18.51 5.32
C TYR A 183 23.30 -17.38 5.46
N PHE A 184 22.03 -17.72 5.69
CA PHE A 184 20.99 -16.72 5.88
C PHE A 184 21.19 -15.90 7.15
N TRP A 185 21.71 -16.53 8.22
CA TRP A 185 22.06 -15.81 9.44
C TRP A 185 23.12 -14.73 9.18
N ALA A 186 24.20 -15.07 8.48
CA ALA A 186 25.23 -14.11 8.14
C ALA A 186 24.70 -12.98 7.25
N GLY A 187 23.88 -13.30 6.24
CA GLY A 187 23.26 -12.34 5.35
C GLY A 187 22.31 -11.38 6.06
N THR A 188 21.44 -11.91 6.94
CA THR A 188 20.49 -11.07 7.69
C THR A 188 21.20 -10.22 8.75
N LYS A 189 22.28 -10.73 9.38
CA LYS A 189 23.09 -9.92 10.31
C LYS A 189 23.88 -8.83 9.61
N ALA A 190 24.40 -9.07 8.41
CA ALA A 190 24.98 -8.02 7.58
C ALA A 190 23.96 -6.95 7.22
N TYR A 191 22.73 -7.35 6.92
CA TYR A 191 21.61 -6.43 6.65
C TYR A 191 21.25 -5.58 7.88
N ASP A 192 21.12 -6.21 9.07
CA ASP A 192 20.90 -5.51 10.35
C ASP A 192 22.02 -4.50 10.65
N PHE A 193 23.27 -4.88 10.39
CA PHE A 193 24.44 -4.02 10.61
C PHE A 193 24.45 -2.82 9.66
N LEU A 194 24.14 -3.04 8.38
CA LEU A 194 24.03 -1.95 7.38
C LEU A 194 22.88 -0.99 7.69
N ALA A 195 21.77 -1.51 8.22
CA ALA A 195 20.67 -0.68 8.65
C ALA A 195 21.08 0.26 9.82
N GLY A 196 22.02 -0.14 10.68
CA GLY A 196 22.56 0.72 11.73
C GLY A 196 21.47 1.43 12.53
N SER A 197 21.48 2.77 12.52
CA SER A 197 20.44 3.63 13.13
C SER A 197 19.09 3.59 12.38
N GLU A 198 19.06 3.08 11.15
CA GLU A 198 17.86 2.92 10.32
C GLU A 198 17.21 1.54 10.50
N GLY A 199 17.78 0.69 11.39
CA GLY A 199 17.26 -0.64 11.71
C GLY A 199 15.90 -0.56 12.40
N ILE A 200 14.99 -1.47 12.05
CA ILE A 200 13.68 -1.62 12.69
C ILE A 200 13.83 -2.54 13.91
N GLU A 201 14.15 -3.82 13.64
CA GLU A 201 14.37 -4.87 14.64
C GLU A 201 15.47 -5.82 14.16
N THR A 202 16.04 -6.60 15.08
CA THR A 202 17.11 -7.54 14.74
C THR A 202 16.57 -8.87 14.24
N SER A 203 17.19 -9.41 13.19
CA SER A 203 16.89 -10.74 12.68
C SER A 203 17.19 -11.86 13.71
N TYR A 204 16.42 -12.95 13.67
CA TYR A 204 16.57 -14.09 14.57
C TYR A 204 16.23 -15.41 13.88
N PHE A 205 16.65 -16.52 14.48
CA PHE A 205 16.39 -17.87 14.00
C PHE A 205 15.25 -18.53 14.79
N LEU A 206 14.31 -19.12 14.08
CA LEU A 206 13.28 -20.00 14.63
C LEU A 206 13.68 -21.45 14.48
N THR A 207 13.60 -22.21 15.58
CA THR A 207 13.71 -23.67 15.51
C THR A 207 12.54 -24.26 14.70
N LYS A 208 12.68 -25.48 14.23
CA LYS A 208 11.63 -26.21 13.49
C LYS A 208 10.27 -26.12 14.17
N SER A 209 10.21 -26.42 15.47
CA SER A 209 8.94 -26.34 16.23
C SER A 209 8.33 -24.94 16.18
N LYS A 210 9.11 -23.89 16.50
CA LYS A 210 8.62 -22.51 16.49
C LYS A 210 8.24 -22.01 15.11
N ALA A 211 8.92 -22.46 14.04
CA ALA A 211 8.56 -22.12 12.68
C ALA A 211 7.21 -22.73 12.28
N ILE A 212 6.96 -23.97 12.69
CA ILE A 212 5.67 -24.65 12.47
C ILE A 212 4.57 -24.04 13.34
N ASP A 213 4.87 -23.66 14.61
CA ASP A 213 3.92 -22.96 15.46
C ASP A 213 3.50 -21.60 14.86
N ALA A 214 4.45 -20.89 14.23
CA ALA A 214 4.18 -19.61 13.57
C ALA A 214 3.38 -19.77 12.27
N PHE A 215 3.58 -20.87 11.55
CA PHE A 215 2.83 -21.23 10.35
C PHE A 215 2.56 -22.74 10.29
N PRO A 216 1.47 -23.22 10.89
CA PRO A 216 1.15 -24.65 11.03
C PRO A 216 0.98 -25.40 9.72
N MET A 217 0.67 -24.68 8.63
CA MET A 217 0.46 -25.26 7.31
C MET A 217 1.77 -25.60 6.56
N LEU A 218 2.96 -25.23 7.09
CA LEU A 218 4.23 -25.59 6.47
C LEU A 218 4.45 -27.11 6.44
N LYS A 219 4.97 -27.58 5.33
CA LYS A 219 5.40 -28.97 5.15
C LYS A 219 6.49 -29.32 6.15
N ARG A 220 6.16 -30.21 7.10
CA ARG A 220 6.99 -30.47 8.27
C ARG A 220 8.31 -31.18 7.96
N ASP A 221 8.32 -32.07 6.97
CA ASP A 221 9.44 -32.97 6.73
C ASP A 221 10.66 -32.27 6.15
N ASP A 222 10.44 -31.22 5.36
CA ASP A 222 11.51 -30.55 4.61
C ASP A 222 12.10 -29.33 5.36
N ILE A 223 11.60 -28.98 6.56
CA ILE A 223 12.04 -27.78 7.27
C ILE A 223 12.94 -28.12 8.47
N ILE A 224 14.06 -27.41 8.59
CA ILE A 224 15.00 -27.47 9.74
C ILE A 224 14.70 -26.35 10.72
N GLY A 225 14.26 -25.19 10.22
CA GLY A 225 13.94 -24.00 10.97
C GLY A 225 13.64 -22.86 10.01
N ALA A 226 13.64 -21.62 10.50
CA ALA A 226 13.46 -20.44 9.64
C ALA A 226 14.29 -19.26 10.15
N MET A 227 14.78 -18.44 9.24
CA MET A 227 15.28 -17.10 9.56
C MET A 227 14.13 -16.11 9.51
N VAL A 228 14.10 -15.17 10.44
CA VAL A 228 13.17 -14.05 10.43
C VAL A 228 13.97 -12.76 10.39
N TYR A 229 13.62 -11.89 9.45
CA TYR A 229 14.12 -10.51 9.37
C TYR A 229 12.95 -9.54 9.23
N TYR A 230 13.21 -8.25 9.39
CA TYR A 230 12.14 -7.25 9.37
C TYR A 230 12.26 -6.31 8.18
N ASP A 231 11.13 -6.06 7.56
CA ASP A 231 10.95 -5.00 6.57
C ASP A 231 9.70 -4.17 6.91
N GLY A 232 9.47 -3.08 6.16
CA GLY A 232 8.25 -2.30 6.27
C GLY A 232 7.14 -2.89 5.41
N ALA A 233 5.90 -2.75 5.86
CA ALA A 233 4.70 -2.95 5.07
C ALA A 233 3.84 -1.69 5.09
N HIS A 234 3.04 -1.45 4.04
CA HIS A 234 2.17 -0.28 3.96
C HIS A 234 0.90 -0.55 3.16
N ASN A 235 -0.13 0.26 3.40
CA ASN A 235 -1.27 0.36 2.51
C ASN A 235 -0.95 1.34 1.38
N ASP A 236 -0.58 0.85 0.20
CA ASP A 236 -0.07 1.67 -0.90
C ASP A 236 -1.07 2.67 -1.46
N SER A 237 -2.33 2.26 -1.64
CA SER A 237 -3.36 3.14 -2.17
C SER A 237 -3.72 4.25 -1.19
N ARG A 238 -3.94 3.89 0.09
CA ARG A 238 -4.19 4.88 1.15
C ARG A 238 -3.01 5.85 1.29
N MET A 239 -1.78 5.33 1.22
CA MET A 239 -0.56 6.14 1.23
C MET A 239 -0.55 7.15 0.09
N ASN A 240 -0.87 6.72 -1.14
CA ASN A 240 -0.89 7.61 -2.30
C ASN A 240 -1.99 8.69 -2.21
N VAL A 241 -3.20 8.30 -1.79
CA VAL A 241 -4.29 9.25 -1.54
C VAL A 241 -3.88 10.27 -0.46
N SER A 242 -3.26 9.78 0.63
CA SER A 242 -2.77 10.66 1.71
C SER A 242 -1.67 11.63 1.22
N LEU A 243 -0.78 11.21 0.33
CA LEU A 243 0.21 12.09 -0.31
C LEU A 243 -0.47 13.20 -1.10
N ALA A 244 -1.42 12.85 -1.99
CA ALA A 244 -2.14 13.81 -2.81
C ALA A 244 -2.94 14.81 -1.95
N MET A 245 -3.66 14.32 -0.93
CA MET A 245 -4.44 15.16 -0.03
C MET A 245 -3.55 16.02 0.88
N THR A 246 -2.40 15.52 1.30
CA THR A 246 -1.40 16.32 2.05
C THR A 246 -0.86 17.44 1.16
N ALA A 247 -0.52 17.16 -0.10
CA ALA A 247 -0.11 18.19 -1.05
C ALA A 247 -1.20 19.26 -1.25
N ALA A 248 -2.48 18.85 -1.34
CA ALA A 248 -3.61 19.78 -1.44
C ALA A 248 -3.72 20.70 -0.20
N LEU A 249 -3.52 20.16 1.00
CA LEU A 249 -3.50 20.96 2.24
C LEU A 249 -2.33 21.96 2.30
N TYR A 250 -1.21 21.64 1.64
CA TYR A 250 -0.08 22.57 1.48
C TYR A 250 -0.22 23.50 0.26
N GLY A 251 -1.40 23.57 -0.36
CA GLY A 251 -1.75 24.55 -1.40
C GLY A 251 -1.52 24.08 -2.84
N THR A 252 -1.20 22.82 -3.06
CA THR A 252 -1.19 22.25 -4.43
C THR A 252 -2.63 22.19 -4.97
N THR A 253 -2.82 22.60 -6.23
CA THR A 253 -4.05 22.29 -6.98
C THR A 253 -4.03 20.85 -7.44
N VAL A 254 -4.94 20.01 -6.90
CA VAL A 254 -4.96 18.56 -7.12
C VAL A 254 -6.27 18.14 -7.76
N VAL A 255 -6.23 17.56 -8.97
CA VAL A 255 -7.44 17.14 -9.68
C VAL A 255 -7.26 15.72 -10.26
N ASN A 256 -8.19 14.83 -9.91
CA ASN A 256 -8.32 13.51 -10.52
C ASN A 256 -9.39 13.51 -11.63
N HIS A 257 -9.49 12.44 -12.39
CA HIS A 257 -10.39 12.31 -13.56
C HIS A 257 -10.24 13.47 -14.54
N LEU A 258 -9.02 13.98 -14.71
CA LEU A 258 -8.67 15.04 -15.64
C LEU A 258 -7.58 14.57 -16.59
N GLU A 259 -7.96 14.36 -17.87
CA GLU A 259 -7.05 13.88 -18.90
C GLU A 259 -6.28 15.01 -19.56
N VAL A 260 -4.96 14.88 -19.65
CA VAL A 260 -4.14 15.73 -20.50
C VAL A 260 -4.23 15.24 -21.95
N THR A 261 -4.78 16.07 -22.82
CA THR A 261 -5.02 15.76 -24.23
C THR A 261 -3.92 16.29 -25.17
N GLY A 262 -3.06 17.19 -24.68
CA GLY A 262 -1.95 17.73 -25.43
C GLY A 262 -1.06 18.64 -24.60
N LEU A 263 0.15 18.89 -25.10
CA LEU A 263 1.13 19.76 -24.50
C LEU A 263 1.21 21.09 -25.26
N ASN A 264 1.26 22.20 -24.56
CA ASN A 264 1.32 23.55 -25.13
C ASN A 264 2.79 24.01 -25.22
N LYS A 265 3.16 24.54 -26.37
CA LYS A 265 4.51 25.12 -26.61
C LYS A 265 4.37 26.61 -26.93
N ASP A 266 5.34 27.39 -26.45
CA ASP A 266 5.48 28.79 -26.79
C ASP A 266 6.08 29.01 -28.21
N ALA A 267 6.25 30.26 -28.61
CA ALA A 267 6.83 30.61 -29.92
C ALA A 267 8.30 30.14 -30.09
N SER A 268 9.00 29.82 -29.02
CA SER A 268 10.38 29.28 -29.03
C SER A 268 10.42 27.76 -29.09
N GLY A 269 9.25 27.08 -29.05
CA GLY A 269 9.13 25.64 -29.02
C GLY A 269 9.30 25.03 -27.63
N LYS A 270 9.34 25.84 -26.56
CA LYS A 270 9.43 25.39 -25.18
C LYS A 270 8.04 25.12 -24.62
N LEU A 271 7.94 24.12 -23.75
CA LEU A 271 6.69 23.83 -23.06
C LEU A 271 6.30 24.99 -22.13
N CYS A 272 5.01 25.36 -22.16
CA CYS A 272 4.42 26.40 -21.34
C CYS A 272 3.11 25.95 -20.70
N GLY A 273 2.84 24.65 -20.66
CA GLY A 273 1.64 24.07 -20.04
C GLY A 273 1.06 22.91 -20.81
N ALA A 274 -0.22 22.61 -20.57
CA ALA A 274 -0.92 21.50 -21.22
C ALA A 274 -2.41 21.85 -21.46
N ARG A 275 -3.05 21.09 -22.37
CA ARG A 275 -4.51 21.07 -22.51
C ARG A 275 -5.07 19.89 -21.74
N ALA A 276 -6.19 20.10 -21.07
CA ALA A 276 -6.83 19.09 -20.27
C ALA A 276 -8.36 19.06 -20.47
N LYS A 277 -8.96 17.91 -20.18
CA LYS A 277 -10.38 17.63 -20.31
C LYS A 277 -10.89 16.88 -19.08
N ASP A 278 -12.03 17.33 -18.52
CA ASP A 278 -12.66 16.69 -17.36
C ASP A 278 -13.50 15.48 -17.78
N LEU A 279 -13.07 14.27 -17.39
CA LEU A 279 -13.74 13.01 -17.73
C LEU A 279 -15.03 12.79 -16.91
N VAL A 280 -15.20 13.45 -15.75
CA VAL A 280 -16.43 13.34 -14.95
C VAL A 280 -17.60 14.01 -15.67
N THR A 281 -17.36 15.13 -16.34
CA THR A 281 -18.36 15.83 -17.18
C THR A 281 -18.91 14.89 -18.26
N GLU A 282 -18.04 14.14 -18.95
CA GLU A 282 -18.47 13.17 -19.97
C GLU A 282 -19.28 12.02 -19.35
N LYS A 283 -18.85 11.48 -18.21
CA LYS A 283 -19.59 10.43 -17.51
C LYS A 283 -20.99 10.89 -17.06
N ASN A 284 -21.18 12.17 -16.82
CA ASN A 284 -22.49 12.75 -16.52
C ASN A 284 -23.36 12.98 -17.76
N GLY A 285 -22.87 12.65 -18.94
CA GLY A 285 -23.59 12.82 -20.22
C GLY A 285 -23.48 14.21 -20.83
N GLU A 286 -22.56 15.03 -20.35
CA GLU A 286 -22.28 16.37 -20.85
C GLU A 286 -21.04 16.36 -21.75
N VAL A 287 -20.92 17.35 -22.63
CA VAL A 287 -19.74 17.51 -23.49
C VAL A 287 -18.64 18.20 -22.70
N ALA A 288 -17.57 17.47 -22.40
CA ALA A 288 -16.42 18.06 -21.72
C ALA A 288 -15.62 18.94 -22.70
N GLN A 289 -15.45 20.20 -22.35
CA GLN A 289 -14.62 21.14 -23.11
C GLN A 289 -13.17 21.06 -22.65
N GLU A 290 -12.25 21.08 -23.60
CA GLU A 290 -10.83 21.23 -23.32
C GLU A 290 -10.52 22.64 -22.81
N PHE A 291 -9.57 22.76 -21.89
CA PHE A 291 -9.04 24.03 -21.41
C PHE A 291 -7.52 23.96 -21.25
N ASN A 292 -6.89 25.12 -21.26
CA ASN A 292 -5.44 25.24 -21.10
C ASN A 292 -5.06 25.45 -19.63
N ILE A 293 -3.95 24.84 -19.24
CA ILE A 293 -3.29 25.04 -17.96
C ILE A 293 -1.90 25.59 -18.25
N ARG A 294 -1.58 26.77 -17.69
CA ARG A 294 -0.28 27.45 -17.87
C ARG A 294 0.68 27.09 -16.75
N ALA A 295 1.93 26.75 -17.10
CA ALA A 295 2.99 26.46 -16.14
C ALA A 295 4.36 26.73 -16.74
N LYS A 296 5.32 27.17 -15.90
CA LYS A 296 6.73 27.38 -16.27
C LYS A 296 7.44 26.07 -16.58
N GLY A 297 7.11 25.02 -15.86
CA GLY A 297 7.66 23.67 -16.05
C GLY A 297 6.57 22.61 -16.07
N VAL A 298 6.77 21.58 -16.94
CA VAL A 298 5.87 20.43 -17.03
C VAL A 298 6.64 19.16 -16.68
N ILE A 299 6.10 18.41 -15.72
CA ILE A 299 6.68 17.14 -15.24
C ILE A 299 5.76 15.99 -15.63
N ASN A 300 6.33 15.00 -16.33
CA ASN A 300 5.69 13.74 -16.65
C ASN A 300 6.03 12.70 -15.58
N ALA A 301 5.04 12.31 -14.77
CA ALA A 301 5.12 11.30 -13.71
C ALA A 301 4.09 10.17 -13.92
N THR A 302 3.79 9.83 -15.20
CA THR A 302 2.72 8.90 -15.57
C THR A 302 3.14 7.41 -15.52
N GLY A 303 4.28 7.11 -14.90
CA GLY A 303 4.74 5.73 -14.65
C GLY A 303 4.83 4.89 -15.94
N PRO A 304 4.06 3.78 -16.08
CA PRO A 304 4.11 2.94 -17.28
C PRO A 304 3.71 3.65 -18.56
N PHE A 305 3.00 4.76 -18.47
CA PHE A 305 2.50 5.55 -19.60
C PHE A 305 3.40 6.75 -19.94
N SER A 306 4.60 6.84 -19.35
CA SER A 306 5.49 7.97 -19.55
C SER A 306 5.85 8.20 -21.00
N ASP A 307 6.01 7.16 -21.79
CA ASP A 307 6.32 7.29 -23.24
C ASP A 307 5.15 7.85 -24.05
N SER A 308 3.90 7.70 -23.61
CA SER A 308 2.75 8.32 -24.28
C SER A 308 2.82 9.85 -24.18
N ILE A 309 3.14 10.39 -22.99
CA ILE A 309 3.30 11.85 -22.80
C ILE A 309 4.57 12.36 -23.52
N ARG A 310 5.66 11.58 -23.51
CA ARG A 310 6.88 11.92 -24.26
C ARG A 310 6.64 11.99 -25.79
N LYS A 311 5.81 11.11 -26.32
CA LYS A 311 5.39 11.13 -27.74
C LYS A 311 4.44 12.30 -28.06
N MET A 312 3.68 12.82 -27.09
CA MET A 312 2.93 14.06 -27.27
C MET A 312 3.85 15.28 -27.42
N ASP A 313 5.02 15.24 -26.78
CA ASP A 313 6.05 16.28 -26.89
C ASP A 313 6.88 16.13 -28.16
N GLU A 314 7.45 14.95 -28.37
CA GLU A 314 8.31 14.58 -29.49
C GLU A 314 7.86 13.24 -30.06
N PRO A 315 7.11 13.20 -31.20
CA PRO A 315 6.51 11.97 -31.72
C PRO A 315 7.51 10.83 -32.01
N ASP A 316 8.72 11.16 -32.42
CA ASP A 316 9.77 10.21 -32.79
C ASP A 316 10.70 9.85 -31.63
N VAL A 317 10.37 10.25 -30.39
CA VAL A 317 11.23 10.00 -29.22
C VAL A 317 11.35 8.49 -28.93
N LYS A 318 12.57 8.05 -28.64
CA LYS A 318 12.82 6.64 -28.28
C LYS A 318 12.17 6.30 -26.94
N GLU A 319 11.46 5.17 -26.89
CA GLU A 319 10.85 4.65 -25.66
C GLU A 319 11.89 4.30 -24.61
N ILE A 320 11.61 4.70 -23.36
CA ILE A 320 12.44 4.40 -22.18
C ILE A 320 11.79 3.38 -21.25
N VAL A 321 10.47 3.21 -21.32
CA VAL A 321 9.75 2.28 -20.46
C VAL A 321 9.77 0.88 -21.06
N ALA A 322 10.16 -0.10 -20.24
CA ALA A 322 10.07 -1.53 -20.55
C ALA A 322 9.09 -2.17 -19.55
N PRO A 323 7.79 -2.18 -19.87
CA PRO A 323 6.78 -2.67 -18.95
C PRO A 323 6.97 -4.16 -18.65
N SER A 324 6.81 -4.56 -17.38
CA SER A 324 6.85 -5.95 -16.94
C SER A 324 5.63 -6.22 -16.07
N ALA A 325 4.85 -7.24 -16.46
CA ALA A 325 3.69 -7.66 -15.68
C ALA A 325 4.08 -8.55 -14.50
N GLY A 326 3.33 -8.46 -13.42
CA GLY A 326 3.41 -9.37 -12.28
C GLY A 326 2.00 -9.77 -11.85
N VAL A 327 1.80 -11.05 -11.55
CA VAL A 327 0.50 -11.60 -11.13
C VAL A 327 0.46 -11.77 -9.63
N HIS A 328 -0.68 -11.45 -9.04
CA HIS A 328 -0.98 -11.63 -7.62
C HIS A 328 -2.31 -12.34 -7.46
N ILE A 329 -2.41 -13.16 -6.42
CA ILE A 329 -3.66 -13.81 -6.01
C ILE A 329 -3.89 -13.55 -4.53
N ILE A 330 -5.13 -13.45 -4.12
CA ILE A 330 -5.55 -13.42 -2.72
C ILE A 330 -6.18 -14.76 -2.36
N LEU A 331 -5.71 -15.30 -1.26
CA LEU A 331 -6.25 -16.50 -0.62
C LEU A 331 -6.78 -16.15 0.77
N PRO A 332 -7.67 -16.96 1.35
CA PRO A 332 -8.08 -16.82 2.73
C PRO A 332 -6.89 -16.74 3.69
N GLY A 333 -7.00 -15.92 4.74
CA GLY A 333 -5.89 -15.60 5.63
C GLY A 333 -5.22 -16.80 6.32
N TYR A 334 -5.89 -17.94 6.40
CA TYR A 334 -5.31 -19.16 6.97
C TYR A 334 -4.23 -19.80 6.09
N PHE A 335 -4.11 -19.43 4.80
CA PHE A 335 -3.02 -19.86 3.91
C PHE A 335 -1.73 -19.06 4.11
N SER A 336 -1.69 -18.10 5.03
CA SER A 336 -0.52 -17.29 5.35
C SER A 336 -0.29 -17.25 6.87
N PRO A 337 0.95 -17.05 7.36
CA PRO A 337 1.16 -16.79 8.78
C PRO A 337 0.37 -15.56 9.22
N SER A 338 -0.26 -15.61 10.41
CA SER A 338 -1.15 -14.54 10.87
C SER A 338 -0.47 -13.20 11.14
N ASN A 339 0.81 -13.22 11.56
CA ASN A 339 1.54 -12.03 12.02
C ASN A 339 2.89 -11.82 11.32
N MET A 340 3.15 -12.49 10.23
CA MET A 340 4.40 -12.35 9.47
C MET A 340 4.18 -12.70 8.00
N GLY A 341 5.08 -12.22 7.14
CA GLY A 341 5.18 -12.69 5.78
C GLY A 341 6.06 -13.94 5.69
N LEU A 342 5.92 -14.67 4.59
CA LEU A 342 6.81 -15.77 4.23
C LEU A 342 7.37 -15.50 2.83
N ILE A 343 8.65 -15.76 2.65
CA ILE A 343 9.32 -15.70 1.34
C ILE A 343 9.80 -17.10 0.97
N ASP A 344 9.47 -17.50 -0.27
CA ASP A 344 10.22 -18.53 -0.96
C ASP A 344 11.28 -17.89 -1.86
N PRO A 345 12.56 -18.05 -1.53
CA PRO A 345 13.64 -17.50 -2.34
C PRO A 345 13.93 -18.26 -3.63
N SER A 346 13.37 -19.46 -3.81
CA SER A 346 13.73 -20.38 -4.91
C SER A 346 12.58 -21.28 -5.34
N THR A 347 11.67 -20.73 -6.16
CA THR A 347 10.64 -21.51 -6.84
C THR A 347 11.21 -22.44 -7.91
N SER A 348 10.38 -23.33 -8.45
CA SER A 348 10.75 -24.31 -9.47
C SER A 348 11.39 -23.69 -10.72
N ASP A 349 11.05 -22.45 -11.06
CA ASP A 349 11.55 -21.69 -12.22
C ASP A 349 12.51 -20.54 -11.87
N GLY A 350 12.94 -20.45 -10.58
CA GLY A 350 13.88 -19.44 -10.10
C GLY A 350 13.27 -18.05 -9.83
N ARG A 351 11.95 -17.91 -9.93
CA ARG A 351 11.24 -16.73 -9.45
C ARG A 351 11.18 -16.72 -7.92
N VAL A 352 10.62 -15.67 -7.34
CA VAL A 352 10.41 -15.56 -5.89
C VAL A 352 8.94 -15.34 -5.63
N ILE A 353 8.38 -16.09 -4.69
CA ILE A 353 7.02 -15.91 -4.21
C ILE A 353 7.06 -15.31 -2.82
N PHE A 354 6.19 -14.32 -2.59
CA PHE A 354 5.94 -13.72 -1.30
C PHE A 354 4.53 -14.13 -0.86
N PHE A 355 4.44 -14.70 0.34
CA PHE A 355 3.20 -14.90 1.06
C PHE A 355 3.10 -13.74 2.05
N LEU A 356 2.19 -12.84 1.81
CA LEU A 356 2.00 -11.65 2.64
C LEU A 356 0.59 -11.64 3.17
N PRO A 357 0.36 -11.00 4.32
CA PRO A 357 -1.00 -10.72 4.77
C PRO A 357 -1.80 -10.05 3.64
N PRO A 358 -3.11 -10.33 3.51
CA PRO A 358 -3.88 -9.98 2.32
C PRO A 358 -3.95 -8.49 2.10
N GLU A 359 -3.33 -8.03 1.04
CA GLU A 359 -3.64 -6.76 0.35
C GLU A 359 -3.03 -6.76 -1.05
N ILE A 360 -3.85 -6.61 -2.14
CA ILE A 360 -3.67 -5.79 -3.31
C ILE A 360 -3.27 -6.26 -4.71
N GLU A 361 -3.85 -5.76 -5.79
CA GLU A 361 -3.38 -5.06 -7.02
C GLU A 361 -4.24 -5.23 -8.28
N ALA A 362 -4.29 -4.28 -9.25
CA ALA A 362 -5.09 -4.38 -10.46
C ALA A 362 -4.37 -4.08 -11.79
N GLN A 363 -4.73 -4.83 -12.81
CA GLN A 363 -4.57 -4.78 -14.28
C GLN A 363 -3.14 -4.83 -14.83
N PRO A 364 -2.78 -5.64 -15.82
CA PRO A 364 -3.58 -6.48 -16.74
C PRO A 364 -4.20 -7.70 -16.06
N GLN A 365 -5.12 -8.38 -16.77
CA GLN A 365 -5.79 -9.57 -16.23
C GLN A 365 -4.82 -10.74 -16.12
N PRO A 366 -4.75 -11.46 -14.97
CA PRO A 366 -4.01 -12.69 -14.85
C PRO A 366 -4.67 -13.78 -15.71
N THR A 367 -3.85 -14.59 -16.35
CA THR A 367 -4.39 -15.77 -17.04
C THR A 367 -4.63 -16.90 -16.04
N GLU A 368 -5.59 -17.78 -16.34
CA GLU A 368 -5.80 -18.99 -15.52
C GLU A 368 -4.53 -19.85 -15.44
N LYS A 369 -3.66 -19.78 -16.45
CA LYS A 369 -2.35 -20.45 -16.43
C LYS A 369 -1.44 -19.88 -15.33
N ASP A 370 -1.41 -18.55 -15.17
CA ASP A 370 -0.61 -17.89 -14.14
C ASP A 370 -1.13 -18.23 -12.73
N ILE A 371 -2.45 -18.17 -12.54
CA ILE A 371 -3.09 -18.52 -11.27
C ILE A 371 -2.77 -19.97 -10.90
N ASN A 372 -2.98 -20.90 -11.82
CA ASN A 372 -2.72 -22.32 -11.59
C ASN A 372 -1.24 -22.60 -11.31
N TRP A 373 -0.33 -21.85 -11.95
CA TRP A 373 1.10 -21.97 -11.66
C TRP A 373 1.40 -21.53 -10.21
N ILE A 374 0.87 -20.38 -9.76
CA ILE A 374 1.05 -19.92 -8.37
C ILE A 374 0.48 -20.95 -7.39
N LEU A 375 -0.72 -21.46 -7.64
CA LEU A 375 -1.32 -22.50 -6.79
C LEU A 375 -0.47 -23.79 -6.75
N SER A 376 0.18 -24.16 -7.85
CA SER A 376 1.07 -25.34 -7.87
C SER A 376 2.32 -25.16 -7.01
N GLU A 377 2.91 -23.96 -7.01
CA GLU A 377 4.05 -23.64 -6.13
C GLU A 377 3.63 -23.64 -4.66
N ILE A 378 2.45 -23.08 -4.34
CA ILE A 378 1.90 -23.09 -2.97
C ILE A 378 1.76 -24.52 -2.44
N ARG A 379 1.24 -25.45 -3.26
CA ARG A 379 1.15 -26.90 -2.89
C ARG A 379 2.50 -27.51 -2.56
N GLY A 380 3.60 -26.97 -3.07
CA GLY A 380 4.96 -27.39 -2.72
C GLY A 380 5.36 -27.07 -1.29
N TYR A 381 4.74 -26.06 -0.68
CA TYR A 381 5.07 -25.53 0.66
C TYR A 381 4.17 -26.01 1.77
N ILE A 382 2.88 -26.21 1.46
CA ILE A 382 1.88 -26.59 2.46
C ILE A 382 1.89 -28.10 2.70
N ALA A 383 1.42 -28.50 3.88
CA ALA A 383 1.32 -29.90 4.27
C ALA A 383 0.43 -30.68 3.28
N PRO A 384 0.74 -31.96 2.99
CA PRO A 384 0.07 -32.74 1.94
C PRO A 384 -1.43 -33.00 2.17
N ASP A 385 -1.89 -32.89 3.42
CA ASP A 385 -3.26 -33.03 3.86
C ASP A 385 -4.08 -31.75 3.67
N ILE A 386 -3.45 -30.65 3.29
CA ILE A 386 -4.09 -29.37 3.00
C ILE A 386 -4.18 -29.19 1.50
N THR A 387 -5.36 -28.89 1.01
CA THR A 387 -5.60 -28.63 -0.41
C THR A 387 -5.81 -27.14 -0.66
N VAL A 388 -5.24 -26.63 -1.75
CA VAL A 388 -5.49 -25.29 -2.26
C VAL A 388 -5.78 -25.37 -3.76
N ASP A 389 -6.86 -24.74 -4.19
CA ASP A 389 -7.22 -24.72 -5.62
C ASP A 389 -7.87 -23.38 -6.04
N ARG A 390 -8.41 -23.35 -7.25
CA ARG A 390 -8.96 -22.13 -7.86
C ARG A 390 -10.12 -21.52 -7.06
N SER A 391 -10.92 -22.34 -6.37
CA SER A 391 -12.05 -21.90 -5.56
C SER A 391 -11.63 -21.16 -4.28
N ASP A 392 -10.38 -21.31 -3.84
CA ASP A 392 -9.85 -20.56 -2.70
C ASP A 392 -9.39 -19.14 -3.09
N VAL A 393 -9.33 -18.82 -4.39
CA VAL A 393 -8.84 -17.52 -4.86
C VAL A 393 -9.96 -16.48 -4.77
N LEU A 394 -9.85 -15.58 -3.79
CA LEU A 394 -10.83 -14.51 -3.52
C LEU A 394 -10.73 -13.35 -4.51
N ALA A 395 -9.53 -13.06 -4.98
CA ALA A 395 -9.26 -12.07 -6.01
C ALA A 395 -7.94 -12.42 -6.75
N ALA A 396 -7.85 -12.02 -8.00
CA ALA A 396 -6.64 -12.23 -8.80
C ALA A 396 -6.47 -11.07 -9.79
N TRP A 397 -5.25 -10.55 -9.89
CA TRP A 397 -4.97 -9.42 -10.77
C TRP A 397 -3.49 -9.37 -11.17
N SER A 398 -3.17 -8.46 -12.09
CA SER A 398 -1.80 -8.24 -12.54
C SER A 398 -1.45 -6.75 -12.59
N GLY A 399 -0.23 -6.40 -12.22
CA GLY A 399 0.30 -5.04 -12.23
C GLY A 399 1.41 -4.85 -13.26
N ILE A 400 1.54 -3.63 -13.79
CA ILE A 400 2.61 -3.27 -14.72
C ILE A 400 3.71 -2.55 -13.95
N ARG A 401 4.91 -3.12 -13.90
CA ARG A 401 6.11 -2.47 -13.34
C ARG A 401 6.68 -1.50 -14.39
N PRO A 402 6.89 -0.23 -14.07
CA PRO A 402 7.47 0.74 -14.99
C PRO A 402 9.00 0.63 -15.00
N LEU A 403 9.55 -0.50 -15.43
CA LEU A 403 10.99 -0.64 -15.57
C LEU A 403 11.49 0.29 -16.66
N VAL A 404 12.64 0.92 -16.45
CA VAL A 404 13.22 1.87 -17.41
C VAL A 404 14.52 1.36 -17.97
N ARG A 405 14.79 1.74 -19.24
CA ARG A 405 16.06 1.53 -19.92
C ARG A 405 16.82 2.84 -19.89
N ASP A 406 18.09 2.81 -19.48
CA ASP A 406 18.94 3.98 -19.65
C ASP A 406 19.28 4.17 -21.14
N PRO A 407 18.85 5.27 -21.76
CA PRO A 407 19.13 5.53 -23.17
C PRO A 407 20.63 5.70 -23.47
N LYS A 408 21.46 5.91 -22.46
CA LYS A 408 22.93 6.06 -22.59
C LYS A 408 23.67 4.72 -22.63
N VAL A 409 23.00 3.61 -22.23
CA VAL A 409 23.64 2.28 -22.21
C VAL A 409 23.30 1.52 -23.48
N LYS A 410 24.33 1.09 -24.23
CA LYS A 410 24.18 0.40 -25.53
C LYS A 410 23.65 -1.03 -25.46
N ASN A 411 23.72 -1.70 -24.29
CA ASN A 411 23.25 -3.08 -24.13
C ASN A 411 21.81 -3.12 -23.62
N SER A 412 20.93 -3.75 -24.38
CA SER A 412 19.50 -3.89 -24.08
C SER A 412 19.16 -4.74 -22.84
N GLU A 413 20.13 -5.38 -22.21
CA GLU A 413 19.94 -6.22 -21.02
C GLU A 413 20.08 -5.47 -19.70
N ALA A 414 20.60 -4.24 -19.69
CA ALA A 414 20.75 -3.42 -18.49
C ALA A 414 19.47 -2.63 -18.21
N LEU A 415 18.42 -3.30 -17.75
CA LEU A 415 17.27 -2.64 -17.12
C LEU A 415 17.76 -1.96 -15.85
N VAL A 416 17.68 -0.62 -15.80
CA VAL A 416 17.98 0.15 -14.61
C VAL A 416 16.87 -0.13 -13.59
N ARG A 417 17.22 -0.76 -12.47
CA ARG A 417 16.29 -1.00 -11.35
C ARG A 417 16.12 0.21 -10.44
N ASN A 418 16.75 1.32 -10.82
CA ASN A 418 16.60 2.64 -10.22
C ASN A 418 15.60 3.47 -11.06
N HIS A 419 15.36 4.71 -10.66
CA HIS A 419 14.54 5.64 -11.42
C HIS A 419 15.41 6.44 -12.41
N LEU A 420 14.74 7.10 -13.35
CA LEU A 420 15.34 7.96 -14.36
C LEU A 420 14.65 9.32 -14.33
N VAL A 421 15.44 10.39 -14.18
CA VAL A 421 15.02 11.77 -14.39
C VAL A 421 15.69 12.27 -15.66
N THR A 422 14.90 12.75 -16.63
CA THR A 422 15.41 13.23 -17.93
C THR A 422 14.58 14.39 -18.42
N VAL A 423 15.20 15.30 -19.19
CA VAL A 423 14.56 16.50 -19.74
C VAL A 423 14.70 16.49 -21.24
N SER A 424 13.58 16.73 -21.96
CA SER A 424 13.55 16.84 -23.43
C SER A 424 14.07 18.20 -23.90
N GLN A 425 14.27 18.34 -25.22
CA GLN A 425 14.68 19.61 -25.80
C GLN A 425 13.64 20.72 -25.60
N SER A 426 12.36 20.40 -25.61
CA SER A 426 11.27 21.35 -25.37
C SER A 426 11.09 21.68 -23.88
N GLY A 427 11.73 20.94 -22.97
CA GLY A 427 11.65 21.14 -21.53
C GLY A 427 10.66 20.20 -20.82
N LEU A 428 10.24 19.07 -21.37
CA LEU A 428 9.49 18.06 -20.64
C LEU A 428 10.40 17.31 -19.69
N LEU A 429 10.25 17.53 -18.39
CA LEU A 429 10.93 16.72 -17.36
C LEU A 429 10.14 15.42 -17.17
N THR A 430 10.79 14.28 -17.34
CA THR A 430 10.19 12.96 -17.12
C THR A 430 10.86 12.25 -15.96
N CYS A 431 10.08 11.85 -14.95
CA CYS A 431 10.51 11.00 -13.85
C CYS A 431 9.80 9.64 -13.96
N ALA A 432 10.56 8.59 -14.27
CA ALA A 432 10.01 7.27 -14.52
C ALA A 432 10.84 6.16 -13.85
N GLY A 433 10.23 4.98 -13.63
CA GLY A 433 10.89 3.85 -12.97
C GLY A 433 10.80 3.91 -11.45
N GLY A 434 11.81 3.34 -10.78
CA GLY A 434 11.94 3.35 -9.31
C GLY A 434 11.01 2.40 -8.57
N LYS A 435 10.80 2.67 -7.29
CA LYS A 435 10.03 1.83 -6.36
C LYS A 435 9.27 2.69 -5.36
N TRP A 436 8.22 2.12 -4.77
CA TRP A 436 7.53 2.75 -3.64
C TRP A 436 8.48 3.12 -2.49
N THR A 437 9.41 2.27 -2.14
CA THR A 437 10.39 2.53 -1.06
C THR A 437 11.14 3.86 -1.26
N THR A 438 11.45 4.22 -2.52
CA THR A 438 12.28 5.39 -2.87
C THR A 438 11.47 6.54 -3.51
N TYR A 439 10.14 6.51 -3.45
CA TYR A 439 9.29 7.55 -4.09
C TYR A 439 9.65 8.97 -3.64
N ARG A 440 9.99 9.13 -2.35
CA ARG A 440 10.35 10.42 -1.77
C ARG A 440 11.66 10.95 -2.37
N GLN A 441 12.69 10.10 -2.44
CA GLN A 441 13.96 10.43 -3.07
C GLN A 441 13.79 10.78 -4.55
N MET A 442 12.96 10.01 -5.28
CA MET A 442 12.61 10.32 -6.67
C MET A 442 11.96 11.70 -6.81
N ALA A 443 11.08 12.04 -5.88
CA ALA A 443 10.42 13.34 -5.84
C ALA A 443 11.42 14.47 -5.58
N GLU A 444 12.30 14.31 -4.59
CA GLU A 444 13.38 15.25 -4.28
C GLU A 444 14.26 15.53 -5.50
N GLU A 445 14.76 14.50 -6.16
CA GLU A 445 15.63 14.63 -7.34
C GLU A 445 14.89 15.30 -8.52
N ALA A 446 13.61 14.95 -8.73
CA ALA A 446 12.81 15.55 -9.80
C ALA A 446 12.53 17.05 -9.54
N VAL A 447 12.29 17.45 -8.28
CA VAL A 447 12.06 18.85 -7.93
C VAL A 447 13.38 19.64 -7.97
N ASP A 448 14.49 19.07 -7.52
CA ASP A 448 15.81 19.69 -7.64
C ASP A 448 16.16 19.98 -9.10
N GLU A 449 15.96 18.99 -9.99
CA GLU A 449 16.19 19.17 -11.42
C GLU A 449 15.22 20.19 -12.03
N ALA A 450 13.93 20.19 -11.64
CA ALA A 450 12.95 21.17 -12.10
C ALA A 450 13.34 22.61 -11.69
N ILE A 451 13.80 22.82 -10.46
CA ILE A 451 14.27 24.12 -9.98
C ILE A 451 15.44 24.61 -10.86
N ASN A 452 16.38 23.72 -11.17
CA ASN A 452 17.56 24.04 -11.97
C ASN A 452 17.20 24.36 -13.43
N VAL A 453 16.38 23.51 -14.07
CA VAL A 453 16.04 23.61 -15.50
C VAL A 453 15.10 24.80 -15.76
N PHE A 454 14.05 24.95 -14.95
CA PHE A 454 13.05 25.99 -15.16
C PHE A 454 13.37 27.30 -14.41
N LYS A 455 14.53 27.36 -13.73
CA LYS A 455 14.98 28.55 -12.96
C LYS A 455 13.96 29.01 -11.95
N LEU A 456 13.30 28.06 -11.28
CA LEU A 456 12.30 28.35 -10.27
C LEU A 456 12.94 28.96 -9.02
N LYS A 457 12.14 29.73 -8.31
CA LYS A 457 12.58 30.36 -7.06
C LYS A 457 11.69 29.87 -5.93
N PRO A 458 12.10 28.85 -5.17
CA PRO A 458 11.43 28.44 -3.96
C PRO A 458 11.19 29.63 -3.03
N ARG A 459 10.03 29.71 -2.43
CA ARG A 459 9.72 30.78 -1.47
C ARG A 459 10.26 30.36 -0.11
N GLN A 460 10.97 31.26 0.55
CA GLN A 460 11.26 31.07 1.97
C GLN A 460 9.94 31.17 2.75
N LEU A 461 9.48 30.05 3.27
CA LEU A 461 8.33 29.98 4.15
C LEU A 461 8.85 30.07 5.59
N SER A 462 8.29 30.96 6.38
CA SER A 462 8.62 31.06 7.81
C SER A 462 8.08 29.84 8.60
N THR A 463 6.97 29.28 8.15
CA THR A 463 6.34 28.07 8.70
C THR A 463 5.52 27.38 7.62
N LEU A 464 5.38 26.05 7.70
CA LEU A 464 4.38 25.32 6.94
C LEU A 464 3.00 25.53 7.59
N PRO A 465 1.90 25.53 6.80
CA PRO A 465 0.54 25.57 7.35
C PRO A 465 0.32 24.42 8.34
N ASP A 466 -0.38 24.71 9.45
CA ASP A 466 -0.82 23.66 10.37
C ASP A 466 -1.96 22.86 9.76
N ILE A 467 -1.71 21.63 9.39
CA ILE A 467 -2.71 20.69 8.89
C ILE A 467 -3.13 19.64 9.93
N SER A 468 -2.62 19.75 11.18
CA SER A 468 -2.90 18.80 12.24
C SER A 468 -4.31 18.89 12.81
N GLY A 469 -4.90 20.10 12.77
CA GLY A 469 -6.20 20.38 13.38
C GLY A 469 -6.21 20.42 14.92
N VAL A 470 -5.04 20.28 15.57
CA VAL A 470 -4.92 20.30 17.05
C VAL A 470 -4.25 21.56 17.60
N GLY A 471 -3.90 22.51 16.72
CA GLY A 471 -3.30 23.78 17.13
C GLY A 471 -1.88 23.57 17.67
N GLY A 472 -0.93 23.57 16.81
CA GLY A 472 0.52 23.53 17.13
C GLY A 472 1.28 24.16 15.97
N SER A 473 2.45 24.73 16.27
CA SER A 473 3.33 25.18 15.20
C SER A 473 3.63 24.00 14.29
N GLY A 474 3.10 24.09 13.09
CA GLY A 474 3.18 23.09 11.99
C GLY A 474 4.31 22.07 12.11
N LEU A 475 4.09 21.07 11.57
CA LEU A 475 4.62 19.78 11.22
C LEU A 475 6.11 19.65 10.88
N VAL A 476 6.85 20.69 10.98
CA VAL A 476 8.29 20.68 10.86
C VAL A 476 8.84 20.55 12.27
N ALA A 477 9.74 19.60 12.51
CA ALA A 477 10.41 19.47 13.79
C ALA A 477 10.91 20.82 14.27
N ASP A 478 10.77 21.12 15.58
CA ASP A 478 11.24 22.38 16.15
C ASP A 478 12.68 22.68 15.68
N GLY A 479 12.87 23.81 15.00
CA GLY A 479 14.15 24.26 14.47
C GLY A 479 14.45 23.88 13.01
N ALA A 480 13.53 23.30 12.25
CA ALA A 480 13.75 23.09 10.81
C ALA A 480 13.74 24.42 10.06
N VAL A 481 14.79 24.63 9.29
CA VAL A 481 14.94 25.82 8.43
C VAL A 481 14.29 25.53 7.09
N LEU A 482 13.26 26.32 6.72
CA LEU A 482 12.63 26.26 5.41
C LEU A 482 13.43 27.10 4.42
N ASP A 483 14.54 26.57 3.98
CA ASP A 483 15.51 27.24 3.08
C ASP A 483 15.25 26.96 1.58
N GLY A 484 14.12 26.30 1.27
CA GLY A 484 13.81 25.86 -0.10
C GLY A 484 14.34 24.47 -0.45
N SER A 485 15.05 23.80 0.47
CA SER A 485 15.44 22.39 0.32
C SER A 485 14.28 21.44 0.61
N CYS A 486 14.46 20.16 0.28
CA CYS A 486 13.45 19.12 0.52
C CYS A 486 13.19 18.93 2.01
N GLN A 487 11.92 18.98 2.41
CA GLN A 487 11.46 18.79 3.79
C GLN A 487 10.63 17.51 3.98
N THR A 488 10.35 16.77 2.92
CA THR A 488 9.40 15.63 2.94
C THR A 488 9.83 14.47 3.83
N HIS A 489 11.08 14.39 4.23
CA HIS A 489 11.58 13.41 5.20
C HIS A 489 11.07 13.63 6.63
N GLN A 490 10.54 14.82 6.94
CA GLN A 490 9.99 15.20 8.26
C GLN A 490 8.49 15.56 8.18
N VAL A 491 7.93 15.75 6.99
CA VAL A 491 6.53 16.11 6.80
C VAL A 491 5.64 14.89 7.04
N ARG A 492 4.78 14.97 8.05
CA ARG A 492 3.77 13.94 8.30
C ARG A 492 2.63 14.05 7.31
N LEU A 493 2.15 12.91 6.85
CA LEU A 493 0.98 12.85 5.99
C LEU A 493 -0.31 13.06 6.78
N ILE A 494 -1.37 13.46 6.09
CA ILE A 494 -2.73 13.53 6.63
C ILE A 494 -3.08 12.24 7.38
N GLY A 495 -3.64 12.35 8.56
CA GLY A 495 -3.94 11.20 9.41
C GLY A 495 -2.84 10.85 10.44
N ALA A 496 -1.60 11.29 10.20
CA ALA A 496 -0.47 10.90 11.05
C ALA A 496 -0.29 11.75 12.32
N HIS A 497 -0.88 12.95 12.36
CA HIS A 497 -0.60 13.94 13.41
C HIS A 497 -1.18 13.57 14.76
N GLY A 498 -2.46 13.19 14.77
CA GLY A 498 -3.20 12.74 15.94
C GLY A 498 -3.27 11.22 16.10
N PHE A 499 -2.47 10.49 15.36
CA PHE A 499 -2.48 9.02 15.41
C PHE A 499 -1.86 8.49 16.70
N SER A 500 -2.58 7.57 17.35
CA SER A 500 -2.05 6.70 18.40
C SER A 500 -2.63 5.30 18.21
N LYS A 501 -1.90 4.28 18.68
CA LYS A 501 -2.38 2.88 18.64
C LYS A 501 -3.64 2.64 19.49
N THR A 502 -3.98 3.56 20.37
CA THR A 502 -5.16 3.50 21.25
C THR A 502 -6.33 4.34 20.76
N LEU A 503 -6.18 5.05 19.64
CA LEU A 503 -7.21 5.92 19.07
C LEU A 503 -8.54 5.18 18.82
N PHE A 504 -8.49 3.91 18.42
CA PHE A 504 -9.68 3.10 18.20
C PHE A 504 -10.58 2.99 19.44
N ILE A 505 -10.00 3.00 20.66
CA ILE A 505 -10.75 2.95 21.92
C ILE A 505 -11.62 4.22 22.03
N ASN A 506 -11.06 5.38 21.72
CA ASN A 506 -11.80 6.65 21.75
C ASN A 506 -12.95 6.65 20.74
N LEU A 507 -12.75 6.06 19.57
CA LEU A 507 -13.81 5.94 18.55
C LEU A 507 -14.94 5.02 19.03
N ILE A 508 -14.62 3.89 19.66
CA ILE A 508 -15.62 2.98 20.26
C ILE A 508 -16.43 3.72 21.33
N GLN A 509 -15.74 4.39 22.26
CA GLN A 509 -16.38 5.07 23.40
C GLN A 509 -17.25 6.24 22.96
N HIS A 510 -16.84 6.97 21.92
CA HIS A 510 -17.54 8.18 21.50
C HIS A 510 -18.66 7.89 20.48
N PHE A 511 -18.43 7.02 19.53
CA PHE A 511 -19.37 6.74 18.43
C PHE A 511 -20.09 5.38 18.56
N GLY A 512 -19.68 4.52 19.48
CA GLY A 512 -20.25 3.18 19.63
C GLY A 512 -19.96 2.28 18.40
N LEU A 513 -18.78 2.42 17.81
CA LEU A 513 -18.34 1.58 16.69
C LEU A 513 -17.96 0.16 17.14
N GLU A 514 -18.08 -0.81 16.26
CA GLU A 514 -17.48 -2.14 16.45
C GLU A 514 -15.95 -2.05 16.56
N THR A 515 -15.36 -2.99 17.29
CA THR A 515 -13.91 -2.96 17.60
C THR A 515 -13.05 -3.09 16.34
N ASP A 516 -13.41 -3.97 15.42
CA ASP A 516 -12.68 -4.18 14.16
C ASP A 516 -12.84 -2.99 13.21
N VAL A 517 -14.04 -2.39 13.13
CA VAL A 517 -14.29 -1.15 12.40
C VAL A 517 -13.44 -0.01 12.97
N ALA A 518 -13.44 0.18 14.28
CA ALA A 518 -12.68 1.25 14.91
C ALA A 518 -11.16 1.09 14.71
N LYS A 519 -10.63 -0.15 14.77
CA LYS A 519 -9.23 -0.45 14.45
C LYS A 519 -8.92 -0.17 12.99
N HIS A 520 -9.76 -0.67 12.07
CA HIS A 520 -9.61 -0.41 10.64
C HIS A 520 -9.57 1.09 10.33
N LEU A 521 -10.51 1.86 10.87
CA LEU A 521 -10.52 3.32 10.66
C LEU A 521 -9.25 3.99 11.19
N THR A 522 -8.79 3.57 12.38
CA THR A 522 -7.56 4.09 12.98
C THR A 522 -6.33 3.81 12.12
N GLU A 523 -6.23 2.61 11.56
CA GLU A 523 -5.12 2.16 10.73
C GLU A 523 -5.17 2.74 9.30
N SER A 524 -6.37 3.03 8.78
CA SER A 524 -6.55 3.54 7.41
C SER A 524 -6.61 5.06 7.30
N TYR A 525 -7.07 5.75 8.34
CA TYR A 525 -7.32 7.20 8.34
C TYR A 525 -6.60 7.96 9.45
N GLY A 526 -5.97 7.24 10.41
CA GLY A 526 -5.30 7.87 11.55
C GLY A 526 -6.24 8.82 12.31
N ASP A 527 -5.81 10.05 12.57
CA ASP A 527 -6.64 11.05 13.25
C ASP A 527 -7.89 11.47 12.47
N ARG A 528 -7.91 11.30 11.13
CA ARG A 528 -9.10 11.58 10.31
C ARG A 528 -10.23 10.56 10.53
N SER A 529 -9.96 9.45 11.20
CA SER A 529 -10.99 8.48 11.62
C SER A 529 -12.13 9.12 12.42
N TRP A 530 -11.88 10.22 13.12
CA TRP A 530 -12.93 11.03 13.77
C TRP A 530 -13.96 11.55 12.79
N GLN A 531 -13.50 12.09 11.64
CA GLN A 531 -14.39 12.60 10.60
C GLN A 531 -15.16 11.46 9.91
N VAL A 532 -14.47 10.36 9.60
CA VAL A 532 -15.11 9.18 9.00
C VAL A 532 -16.21 8.64 9.90
N ALA A 533 -15.93 8.46 11.20
CA ALA A 533 -16.90 7.99 12.18
C ALA A 533 -18.08 8.94 12.33
N ALA A 534 -17.85 10.25 12.29
CA ALA A 534 -18.91 11.27 12.36
C ALA A 534 -19.85 11.24 11.13
N LEU A 535 -19.31 10.89 9.95
CA LEU A 535 -20.08 10.77 8.70
C LEU A 535 -20.87 9.46 8.60
N SER A 536 -20.60 8.48 9.46
CA SER A 536 -21.31 7.19 9.44
C SER A 536 -22.75 7.32 9.95
N SER A 537 -23.62 6.53 9.37
CA SER A 537 -25.04 6.47 9.76
C SER A 537 -25.24 5.71 11.08
N PRO A 538 -26.29 6.04 11.86
CA PRO A 538 -26.72 5.22 12.97
C PRO A 538 -27.25 3.86 12.45
N THR A 539 -26.99 2.80 13.20
CA THR A 539 -27.40 1.43 12.83
C THR A 539 -28.82 1.07 13.23
N SER A 540 -29.45 1.89 14.07
CA SER A 540 -30.73 1.58 14.76
C SER A 540 -30.64 0.42 15.77
N GLU A 541 -29.43 -0.12 16.00
CA GLU A 541 -29.16 -1.16 16.97
C GLU A 541 -28.68 -0.57 18.30
N ARG A 542 -28.75 -1.36 19.38
CA ARG A 542 -28.19 -0.98 20.67
C ARG A 542 -26.66 -0.92 20.60
N PHE A 543 -26.05 -1.80 19.84
CA PHE A 543 -24.63 -1.85 19.52
C PHE A 543 -24.41 -2.69 18.23
N PRO A 544 -23.60 -2.22 17.27
CA PRO A 544 -22.95 -0.91 17.24
C PRO A 544 -23.96 0.23 17.10
N VAL A 545 -23.64 1.40 17.66
CA VAL A 545 -24.52 2.59 17.58
C VAL A 545 -24.44 3.26 16.21
N ARG A 546 -23.25 3.28 15.61
CA ARG A 546 -22.94 3.87 14.30
C ARG A 546 -22.05 2.95 13.48
N GLY A 547 -21.94 3.23 12.16
CA GLY A 547 -21.08 2.53 11.25
C GLY A 547 -21.80 1.39 10.53
N CYS A 548 -22.74 1.73 9.64
CA CYS A 548 -23.38 0.74 8.78
C CYS A 548 -22.36 0.12 7.83
N ARG A 549 -22.13 -1.18 7.96
CA ARG A 549 -21.18 -1.88 7.08
C ARG A 549 -21.66 -1.89 5.64
N ILE A 550 -20.75 -1.68 4.68
CA ILE A 550 -21.01 -1.87 3.26
C ILE A 550 -20.79 -3.33 2.83
N SER A 551 -20.07 -4.09 3.64
CA SER A 551 -19.85 -5.52 3.49
C SER A 551 -19.95 -6.22 4.85
N PRO A 552 -20.73 -7.31 4.99
CA PRO A 552 -20.83 -8.03 6.27
C PRO A 552 -19.50 -8.69 6.67
N MET A 553 -18.67 -9.06 5.70
CA MET A 553 -17.41 -9.79 5.94
C MET A 553 -16.23 -8.89 6.31
N TYR A 554 -16.32 -7.58 6.02
CA TYR A 554 -15.18 -6.66 6.14
C TYR A 554 -15.57 -5.42 6.96
N PRO A 555 -14.62 -4.77 7.65
CA PRO A 555 -14.90 -3.67 8.55
C PRO A 555 -15.10 -2.31 7.86
N PHE A 556 -15.52 -2.32 6.59
CA PHE A 556 -15.77 -1.10 5.83
C PHE A 556 -17.18 -0.56 6.06
N ILE A 557 -17.31 0.75 6.26
CA ILE A 557 -18.56 1.40 6.62
C ILE A 557 -18.98 2.51 5.64
N ASP A 558 -20.24 2.88 5.69
CA ASP A 558 -20.86 3.95 4.90
C ASP A 558 -20.17 5.30 5.08
N GLY A 559 -19.65 5.58 6.28
CA GLY A 559 -18.89 6.81 6.56
C GLY A 559 -17.63 6.96 5.71
N GLU A 560 -16.99 5.85 5.32
CA GLU A 560 -15.81 5.86 4.45
C GLU A 560 -16.17 6.28 3.01
N VAL A 561 -17.33 5.83 2.51
CA VAL A 561 -17.84 6.24 1.19
C VAL A 561 -18.11 7.75 1.15
N ARG A 562 -18.81 8.27 2.16
CA ARG A 562 -19.07 9.72 2.26
C ARG A 562 -17.77 10.54 2.42
N TYR A 563 -16.84 10.05 3.24
CA TYR A 563 -15.55 10.71 3.42
C TYR A 563 -14.73 10.71 2.12
N ALA A 564 -14.72 9.61 1.38
CA ALA A 564 -14.03 9.48 0.10
C ALA A 564 -14.53 10.52 -0.92
N VAL A 565 -15.84 10.76 -0.98
CA VAL A 565 -16.43 11.77 -1.85
C VAL A 565 -16.09 13.19 -1.37
N ARG A 566 -16.38 13.50 -0.09
CA ARG A 566 -16.28 14.86 0.44
C ARG A 566 -14.87 15.36 0.65
N HIS A 567 -13.92 14.46 0.97
CA HIS A 567 -12.57 14.84 1.41
C HIS A 567 -11.44 14.24 0.57
N GLU A 568 -11.73 13.30 -0.34
CA GLU A 568 -10.70 12.60 -1.13
C GLU A 568 -11.03 12.54 -2.63
N TYR A 569 -11.99 13.34 -3.10
CA TYR A 569 -12.36 13.50 -4.52
C TYR A 569 -12.78 12.22 -5.25
N ALA A 570 -13.31 11.20 -4.57
CA ALA A 570 -13.85 10.02 -5.24
C ALA A 570 -15.04 10.41 -6.14
N GLN A 571 -15.00 9.99 -7.41
CA GLN A 571 -15.97 10.36 -8.45
C GLN A 571 -16.63 9.14 -9.11
N THR A 572 -16.15 7.94 -8.83
CA THR A 572 -16.69 6.68 -9.36
C THR A 572 -16.77 5.61 -8.27
N ALA A 573 -17.66 4.65 -8.43
CA ALA A 573 -17.77 3.54 -7.47
C ALA A 573 -16.46 2.73 -7.39
N VAL A 574 -15.74 2.61 -8.50
CA VAL A 574 -14.41 1.98 -8.56
C VAL A 574 -13.40 2.70 -7.68
N ASP A 575 -13.46 4.04 -7.57
CA ASP A 575 -12.55 4.79 -6.69
C ASP A 575 -12.72 4.35 -5.23
N VAL A 576 -13.95 4.06 -4.82
CA VAL A 576 -14.25 3.60 -3.45
C VAL A 576 -13.84 2.16 -3.26
N ILE A 577 -14.39 1.23 -4.07
CA ILE A 577 -14.16 -0.22 -3.84
C ILE A 577 -12.71 -0.65 -4.10
N ALA A 578 -11.99 0.06 -4.97
CA ALA A 578 -10.63 -0.32 -5.33
C ALA A 578 -9.53 0.51 -4.65
N ARG A 579 -9.77 1.79 -4.31
CA ARG A 579 -8.69 2.69 -3.86
C ARG A 579 -8.89 3.24 -2.46
N ARG A 580 -10.13 3.37 -1.97
CA ARG A 580 -10.41 3.87 -0.61
C ARG A 580 -10.55 2.70 0.37
N THR A 581 -11.47 1.77 0.11
CA THR A 581 -11.69 0.60 0.96
C THR A 581 -10.82 -0.60 0.58
N ARG A 582 -10.39 -0.69 -0.67
CA ARG A 582 -9.62 -1.84 -1.20
C ARG A 582 -10.41 -3.15 -1.28
N LEU A 583 -11.72 -3.13 -1.10
CA LEU A 583 -12.54 -4.33 -1.02
C LEU A 583 -12.44 -5.21 -2.28
N ALA A 584 -12.41 -4.59 -3.47
CA ALA A 584 -12.26 -5.30 -4.74
C ALA A 584 -10.93 -6.09 -4.86
N PHE A 585 -9.93 -5.69 -4.07
CA PHE A 585 -8.65 -6.37 -4.01
C PHE A 585 -8.61 -7.47 -2.97
N LEU A 586 -9.41 -7.38 -1.94
CA LEU A 586 -9.49 -8.39 -0.89
C LEU A 586 -10.40 -9.54 -1.32
N ASN A 587 -11.53 -9.20 -1.96
CA ASN A 587 -12.53 -10.17 -2.39
C ASN A 587 -13.44 -9.54 -3.46
N ALA A 588 -13.33 -10.02 -4.68
CA ALA A 588 -14.09 -9.48 -5.82
C ALA A 588 -15.61 -9.71 -5.69
N GLU A 589 -16.02 -10.81 -5.08
CA GLU A 589 -17.44 -11.13 -4.84
C GLU A 589 -18.03 -10.25 -3.74
N ALA A 590 -17.32 -10.07 -2.62
CA ALA A 590 -17.74 -9.17 -1.56
C ALA A 590 -17.81 -7.70 -2.03
N ALA A 591 -16.94 -7.31 -2.97
CA ALA A 591 -17.02 -6.01 -3.62
C ALA A 591 -18.26 -5.89 -4.49
N LEU A 592 -18.63 -6.95 -5.24
CA LEU A 592 -19.87 -6.99 -6.02
C LEU A 592 -21.11 -6.85 -5.12
N GLU A 593 -21.15 -7.58 -4.00
CA GLU A 593 -22.24 -7.49 -3.02
C GLU A 593 -22.39 -6.08 -2.42
N SER A 594 -21.29 -5.40 -2.19
CA SER A 594 -21.27 -4.04 -1.62
C SER A 594 -21.59 -2.94 -2.63
N LEU A 595 -21.45 -3.23 -3.93
CA LEU A 595 -21.49 -2.24 -4.99
C LEU A 595 -22.84 -1.49 -5.08
N PRO A 596 -24.02 -2.13 -4.93
CA PRO A 596 -25.29 -1.40 -4.89
C PRO A 596 -25.32 -0.31 -3.82
N THR A 597 -24.87 -0.63 -2.60
CA THR A 597 -24.82 0.30 -1.47
C THR A 597 -23.84 1.45 -1.75
N VAL A 598 -22.66 1.15 -2.28
CA VAL A 598 -21.66 2.16 -2.64
C VAL A 598 -22.20 3.12 -3.71
N ILE A 599 -22.84 2.59 -4.76
CA ILE A 599 -23.45 3.41 -5.83
C ILE A 599 -24.57 4.30 -5.28
N ASP A 600 -25.39 3.80 -4.35
CA ASP A 600 -26.45 4.60 -3.76
C ASP A 600 -25.91 5.73 -2.89
N LEU A 601 -24.96 5.43 -2.01
CA LEU A 601 -24.33 6.43 -1.15
C LEU A 601 -23.60 7.51 -1.97
N MET A 602 -22.84 7.10 -3.00
CA MET A 602 -22.17 8.07 -3.89
C MET A 602 -23.19 8.87 -4.71
N GLY A 603 -24.26 8.20 -5.15
CA GLY A 603 -25.34 8.85 -5.87
C GLY A 603 -26.10 9.89 -5.04
N GLU A 604 -26.21 9.71 -3.72
CA GLU A 604 -26.72 10.72 -2.78
C GLU A 604 -25.74 11.89 -2.66
N GLU A 605 -24.44 11.63 -2.51
CA GLU A 605 -23.41 12.66 -2.30
C GLU A 605 -23.11 13.48 -3.56
N LEU A 606 -23.22 12.88 -4.75
CA LEU A 606 -22.87 13.46 -6.05
C LEU A 606 -24.09 13.75 -6.94
N GLU A 607 -25.29 13.58 -6.40
CA GLU A 607 -26.57 13.82 -7.11
C GLU A 607 -26.69 13.06 -8.44
N TRP A 608 -26.26 11.80 -8.47
CA TRP A 608 -26.25 10.99 -9.68
C TRP A 608 -27.66 10.67 -10.20
N SER A 609 -27.86 10.87 -11.49
CA SER A 609 -29.02 10.37 -12.21
C SER A 609 -29.07 8.84 -12.23
N THR A 610 -30.24 8.26 -12.50
CA THR A 610 -30.41 6.81 -12.67
C THR A 610 -29.49 6.29 -13.78
N ALA A 611 -29.40 7.00 -14.91
CA ALA A 611 -28.51 6.64 -16.02
C ALA A 611 -27.03 6.60 -15.59
N ARG A 612 -26.59 7.57 -14.75
CA ARG A 612 -25.25 7.57 -14.18
C ARG A 612 -25.02 6.38 -13.27
N LYS A 613 -25.97 6.05 -12.37
CA LYS A 613 -25.87 4.87 -11.50
C LYS A 613 -25.77 3.56 -12.30
N ASP A 614 -26.50 3.45 -13.42
CA ASP A 614 -26.44 2.28 -14.32
C ASP A 614 -25.10 2.20 -15.07
N LEU A 615 -24.50 3.33 -15.43
CA LEU A 615 -23.16 3.38 -16.02
C LEU A 615 -22.11 2.93 -15.01
N GLU A 616 -22.15 3.46 -13.77
CA GLU A 616 -21.24 3.09 -12.69
C GLU A 616 -21.34 1.58 -12.36
N TRP A 617 -22.55 0.99 -12.42
CA TRP A 617 -22.72 -0.44 -12.27
C TRP A 617 -21.96 -1.22 -13.36
N LYS A 618 -22.12 -0.87 -14.62
CA LYS A 618 -21.46 -1.53 -15.76
C LYS A 618 -19.95 -1.40 -15.71
N ASP A 619 -19.46 -0.17 -15.47
CA ASP A 619 -18.02 0.12 -15.35
C ASP A 619 -17.39 -0.67 -14.21
N SER A 620 -18.08 -0.76 -13.07
CA SER A 620 -17.60 -1.50 -11.90
C SER A 620 -17.59 -3.01 -12.14
N LEU A 621 -18.60 -3.59 -12.80
CA LEU A 621 -18.59 -5.00 -13.19
C LEU A 621 -17.39 -5.30 -14.12
N THR A 622 -17.15 -4.44 -15.09
CA THR A 622 -15.99 -4.57 -16.03
C THR A 622 -14.68 -4.55 -15.23
N PHE A 623 -14.57 -3.65 -14.26
CA PHE A 623 -13.42 -3.58 -13.37
C PHE A 623 -13.28 -4.86 -12.53
N LEU A 624 -14.34 -5.33 -11.86
CA LEU A 624 -14.32 -6.53 -11.03
C LEU A 624 -13.98 -7.80 -11.84
N SER A 625 -14.39 -7.87 -13.09
CA SER A 625 -13.96 -8.94 -14.01
C SER A 625 -12.43 -8.96 -14.16
N SER A 626 -11.78 -7.79 -14.19
CA SER A 626 -10.32 -7.69 -14.22
C SER A 626 -9.65 -8.08 -12.89
N MET A 627 -10.44 -8.16 -11.81
CA MET A 627 -10.02 -8.56 -10.48
C MET A 627 -10.27 -10.05 -10.16
N GLY A 628 -10.62 -10.82 -11.18
CA GLY A 628 -10.86 -12.26 -11.06
C GLY A 628 -12.27 -12.65 -10.69
N LEU A 629 -13.24 -11.71 -10.75
CA LEU A 629 -14.66 -12.06 -10.59
C LEU A 629 -15.07 -13.07 -11.68
N PRO A 630 -15.65 -14.22 -11.32
CA PRO A 630 -16.07 -15.23 -12.28
C PRO A 630 -17.11 -14.71 -13.28
N LYS A 631 -17.07 -15.25 -14.51
CA LYS A 631 -17.96 -14.80 -15.60
C LYS A 631 -19.44 -15.02 -15.32
N SER A 632 -19.78 -16.00 -14.49
CA SER A 632 -21.14 -16.31 -14.04
C SER A 632 -21.84 -15.11 -13.36
N PHE A 633 -21.06 -14.24 -12.70
CA PHE A 633 -21.60 -13.04 -12.03
C PHE A 633 -21.82 -11.86 -12.98
N MET A 634 -21.22 -11.86 -14.17
CA MET A 634 -21.27 -10.72 -15.10
C MET A 634 -22.67 -10.42 -15.65
N GLY A 635 -23.58 -11.37 -15.56
CA GLY A 635 -24.99 -11.23 -15.99
C GLY A 635 -25.91 -10.64 -14.91
N LEU A 636 -25.44 -10.45 -13.69
CA LEU A 636 -26.28 -9.95 -12.60
C LEU A 636 -26.56 -8.45 -12.76
N SER A 637 -27.83 -8.09 -12.60
CA SER A 637 -28.22 -6.68 -12.45
C SER A 637 -28.01 -6.22 -11.00
N ARG A 638 -27.95 -4.90 -10.80
CA ARG A 638 -27.90 -4.29 -9.45
C ARG A 638 -29.03 -4.80 -8.55
N ARG A 639 -30.24 -4.97 -9.11
CA ARG A 639 -31.42 -5.48 -8.38
C ARG A 639 -31.25 -6.95 -8.00
N ASP A 640 -30.62 -7.77 -8.85
CA ASP A 640 -30.34 -9.17 -8.55
C ASP A 640 -29.42 -9.29 -7.33
N VAL A 641 -28.39 -8.45 -7.26
CA VAL A 641 -27.46 -8.42 -6.12
C VAL A 641 -28.17 -7.96 -4.85
N GLN A 642 -28.96 -6.90 -4.90
CA GLN A 642 -29.78 -6.44 -3.76
C GLN A 642 -30.76 -7.52 -3.25
N ASN A 643 -31.21 -8.40 -4.13
CA ASN A 643 -32.08 -9.53 -3.78
C ASN A 643 -31.33 -10.80 -3.32
N GLY A 644 -30.02 -10.71 -3.12
CA GLY A 644 -29.18 -11.82 -2.62
C GLY A 644 -28.87 -12.92 -3.63
N ARG A 645 -29.02 -12.69 -4.95
CA ARG A 645 -28.73 -13.69 -6.00
C ARG A 645 -27.26 -14.04 -6.12
N VAL A 646 -26.34 -13.22 -5.59
CA VAL A 646 -24.91 -13.52 -5.56
C VAL A 646 -24.67 -14.87 -4.90
N LYS A 647 -25.26 -15.11 -3.73
CA LYS A 647 -25.12 -16.38 -3.02
C LYS A 647 -25.60 -17.59 -3.83
N GLN A 648 -26.67 -17.45 -4.61
CA GLN A 648 -27.19 -18.55 -5.44
C GLN A 648 -26.24 -18.91 -6.58
N VAL A 649 -25.54 -17.91 -7.15
CA VAL A 649 -24.53 -18.13 -8.20
C VAL A 649 -23.27 -18.75 -7.60
N ASP A 650 -22.84 -18.27 -6.44
CA ASP A 650 -21.70 -18.83 -5.70
C ASP A 650 -21.94 -20.29 -5.29
N ASP A 651 -23.11 -20.61 -4.71
CA ASP A 651 -23.50 -21.98 -4.36
C ASP A 651 -23.49 -22.89 -5.59
N ALA A 652 -23.97 -22.41 -6.75
CA ALA A 652 -23.96 -23.17 -8.01
C ALA A 652 -22.53 -23.41 -8.55
N GLU A 653 -21.63 -22.44 -8.42
CA GLU A 653 -20.21 -22.63 -8.77
C GLU A 653 -19.52 -23.60 -7.80
N ARG A 654 -19.71 -23.43 -6.51
CA ARG A 654 -19.14 -24.32 -5.48
C ARG A 654 -19.63 -25.76 -5.59
N ALA A 655 -20.86 -25.96 -6.04
CA ALA A 655 -21.40 -27.31 -6.31
C ALA A 655 -20.64 -28.05 -7.43
N THR A 656 -19.88 -27.31 -8.28
CA THR A 656 -18.98 -27.92 -9.27
C THR A 656 -17.68 -28.44 -8.66
N PHE A 657 -17.35 -28.03 -7.43
CA PHE A 657 -16.17 -28.46 -6.69
C PHE A 657 -16.63 -29.39 -5.55
N SER A 658 -16.29 -30.67 -5.60
CA SER A 658 -16.74 -31.74 -4.70
C SER A 658 -16.31 -31.62 -3.22
N ARG A 659 -15.80 -30.48 -2.78
CA ARG A 659 -15.26 -30.23 -1.43
C ARG A 659 -16.27 -29.99 -0.33
N ASN A 660 -17.55 -29.72 -0.67
CA ASN A 660 -18.54 -29.30 0.31
C ASN A 660 -19.38 -30.46 0.88
N GLU A 661 -19.15 -31.70 0.45
CA GLU A 661 -19.75 -32.85 1.06
C GLU A 661 -18.83 -33.40 2.17
N PRO A 662 -19.31 -33.47 3.43
CA PRO A 662 -18.55 -34.13 4.47
C PRO A 662 -18.33 -35.60 4.04
N PRO A 663 -17.16 -36.18 4.36
CA PRO A 663 -16.89 -37.59 4.01
C PRO A 663 -18.02 -38.50 4.43
N ALA A 664 -18.49 -39.35 3.52
CA ALA A 664 -19.62 -40.23 3.74
C ALA A 664 -19.52 -41.06 5.04
N ASP A 665 -18.27 -41.39 5.39
CA ASP A 665 -17.95 -42.16 6.60
C ASP A 665 -18.22 -41.39 7.89
N MET A 666 -18.12 -40.02 7.88
CA MET A 666 -18.45 -39.18 9.04
C MET A 666 -19.98 -39.08 9.23
N ILE A 667 -20.74 -39.01 8.13
CA ILE A 667 -22.21 -38.97 8.19
C ILE A 667 -22.76 -40.32 8.68
N GLU A 668 -22.16 -41.44 8.30
CA GLU A 668 -22.54 -42.76 8.78
C GLU A 668 -22.16 -43.00 10.25
N SER A 669 -21.03 -42.52 10.69
CA SER A 669 -20.61 -42.63 12.11
C SER A 669 -21.55 -41.86 13.05
N ASP A 670 -22.00 -40.67 12.65
CA ASP A 670 -22.93 -39.86 13.43
C ASP A 670 -24.36 -40.48 13.45
N LYS A 671 -24.80 -41.07 12.35
CA LYS A 671 -26.06 -41.85 12.31
C LYS A 671 -25.99 -43.08 13.19
N ARG A 672 -24.86 -43.75 13.31
CA ARG A 672 -24.66 -44.89 14.23
C ARG A 672 -24.63 -44.46 15.70
N ALA A 673 -24.04 -43.29 16.00
CA ALA A 673 -24.01 -42.72 17.34
C ALA A 673 -25.42 -42.30 17.84
N THR A 674 -26.26 -41.77 16.93
CA THR A 674 -27.64 -41.37 17.25
C THR A 674 -28.66 -42.50 17.30
N THR A 675 -28.34 -43.67 16.74
CA THR A 675 -29.21 -44.87 16.77
C THR A 675 -28.88 -45.84 17.89
N ALA A 676 -27.77 -45.63 18.65
CA ALA A 676 -27.48 -46.40 19.86
C ALA A 676 -28.39 -45.93 20.99
N ALA A 677 -29.44 -46.69 21.24
CA ALA A 677 -30.35 -46.46 22.37
C ALA A 677 -29.56 -46.44 23.69
N PRO A 678 -29.92 -45.58 24.66
CA PRO A 678 -29.23 -45.56 25.94
C PRO A 678 -29.41 -46.94 26.62
N ALA A 679 -28.29 -47.55 26.98
CA ALA A 679 -28.30 -48.80 27.76
C ALA A 679 -29.07 -48.57 29.04
N ALA A 680 -30.04 -49.49 29.32
CA ALA A 680 -30.83 -49.47 30.54
C ALA A 680 -29.91 -49.45 31.78
N PRO A 681 -30.21 -48.69 32.83
CA PRO A 681 -29.38 -48.65 34.03
C PRO A 681 -29.34 -50.03 34.69
N ALA A 682 -28.12 -50.52 34.94
CA ALA A 682 -27.87 -51.77 35.64
C ALA A 682 -28.59 -51.76 37.02
N ALA A 683 -29.35 -52.78 37.30
CA ALA A 683 -30.02 -52.98 38.55
C ALA A 683 -29.00 -53.10 39.71
N THR A 684 -29.13 -52.24 40.71
CA THR A 684 -28.35 -52.32 41.95
C THR A 684 -28.64 -53.64 42.71
N PRO A 685 -27.65 -54.40 43.13
CA PRO A 685 -27.88 -55.56 44.01
C PRO A 685 -28.34 -55.07 45.38
N SER A 686 -29.51 -55.57 45.83
CA SER A 686 -29.99 -55.46 47.19
C SER A 686 -29.06 -56.18 48.15
N LEU A 687 -28.47 -55.46 49.09
CA LEU A 687 -27.84 -56.01 50.27
C LEU A 687 -28.97 -56.46 51.21
N ASN A 688 -28.99 -57.80 51.50
CA ASN A 688 -29.43 -58.35 52.75
C ASN A 688 -28.22 -58.87 53.54
#